data_d629f903e8ff5fdb7f23188a8a394ec4
#
_entry.id   d629f903e8ff5fdb7f23188a8a394ec4
#
_cell.length_a   1.000
_cell.length_b   1.000
_cell.length_c   1.000
_cell.angle_alpha   90.00
_cell.angle_beta   90.00
_cell.angle_gamma   90.00
#
_symmetry.space_group_name_H-M   'P 1'
#
loop_
_entity.id
_entity.type
_entity.pdbx_description
1 polymer ?
#
loop_
_entity_poly.entity_id
_entity_poly.type
_entity_poly.pdbx_seq_one_letter_code
_entity_poly.pdbx_strand_id
1 'polypeptide(L)'
;MQEESVECENDVPGSYALIRTRTPTAVALLRALLLTIACAGRIPPPAAAGDVGGLQQRAQNVTIVRDDWGIAHVRGKTDADAVFGAIYAQAEDDFNRIETNFINAQGRLAEAEGESAIFQDLRMKLFIDPDALRANCAASPAWLQALMNGWADGLNYYLATHPNGTPRVIRHFEPWMALSFSEGSIGGDIERISIGELGAFYAKHVVGAVPGTTPTRLASRSDVDGESGSNGFAIAPSNSANGHTLLLINPHTSFFFRSEQQVSSDEGLDVYGASTWGQFFIYQGFNERAGWMHTSSGVDVVDEFAETIVERDGRLFYRYGNEERPVIVETIAVPYRTAEGKMAKRSFTVYRTHHGPIVREMGGKWIGVALMNAPIEALSQSFLRTKARDFAAFRQIAAQYRANSSNNTIFADASGNIAYLHPQFIPRRDDRFDYTKPVDGSDPATDWRGLTPLDSAPHLLNPPTGWIFNTNDWPYSAAGPYSPKREDFPRYMDVVGENPRGIHARLVLENRRDFTLSSLIAAAYDTYLPAFVRMVPAVVAAYDSTPASDSLKTQLAEQIAVLRAWDHRWSVSSVPTSLAVFWGDELWRQTRGASRDERISVFDDLAANTPSDVKLRALAAASERLTSDFGTWRTPWGEINRFQRLTGDIVQTFTDAGPSIPVGFTSARWGSLASFRARSYEGTKRYYGTSGNSFVAVVEFGDTVRAFAVTAGGESGHVESKHFNDQALRYSAGDLREVYYYPSQLQGHTERVYHPGE
;
A
#
# COMPACT_ATOMS: atom_id res chain seq x y z
N MET A 1 -21.59 55.55 20.30
CA MET A 1 -23.00 55.17 20.27
C MET A 1 -23.02 53.69 19.81
N GLN A 2 -23.13 52.88 20.84
CA GLN A 2 -23.93 51.64 21.04
C GLN A 2 -23.76 50.63 19.90
N GLU A 3 -22.92 49.59 20.00
CA GLU A 3 -23.08 48.33 20.79
C GLU A 3 -24.52 47.75 20.71
N GLU A 4 -24.60 46.66 20.00
CA GLU A 4 -25.51 45.57 20.32
C GLU A 4 -24.87 44.25 19.92
N SER A 5 -24.47 43.53 20.95
CA SER A 5 -24.03 42.11 20.95
C SER A 5 -25.28 41.21 20.89
N VAL A 6 -25.26 40.19 20.03
CA VAL A 6 -26.19 39.05 20.11
C VAL A 6 -25.39 37.78 20.31
N GLU A 7 -25.35 37.29 21.53
CA GLU A 7 -24.98 35.93 21.90
C GLU A 7 -26.07 34.97 21.41
N CYS A 8 -25.67 33.93 20.73
CA CYS A 8 -26.46 32.71 20.56
C CYS A 8 -25.72 31.55 21.18
N GLU A 9 -26.07 31.19 22.38
CA GLU A 9 -25.86 29.90 22.99
C GLU A 9 -26.51 28.80 22.14
N ASN A 10 -25.78 27.76 21.82
CA ASN A 10 -26.33 26.47 21.42
C ASN A 10 -25.67 25.37 22.24
N ASP A 11 -26.38 24.99 23.31
CA ASP A 11 -26.21 23.78 24.07
C ASP A 11 -26.45 22.56 23.17
N VAL A 12 -25.54 21.62 23.19
CA VAL A 12 -25.74 20.25 22.70
C VAL A 12 -25.46 19.29 23.86
N PRO A 13 -26.48 18.60 24.39
CA PRO A 13 -26.28 17.60 25.43
C PRO A 13 -25.91 16.25 24.80
N GLY A 14 -24.70 15.79 25.07
CA GLY A 14 -24.30 14.40 24.89
C GLY A 14 -24.76 13.57 26.09
N SER A 15 -25.69 12.63 25.89
CA SER A 15 -26.07 11.64 26.90
C SER A 15 -26.14 10.26 26.26
N TYR A 16 -25.16 9.42 26.55
CA TYR A 16 -25.27 7.98 26.34
C TYR A 16 -26.10 7.37 27.48
N ALA A 17 -27.33 6.90 27.16
CA ALA A 17 -28.20 6.22 28.09
C ALA A 17 -27.84 4.71 28.14
N LEU A 18 -27.41 4.27 29.31
CA LEU A 18 -27.36 2.86 29.72
C LEU A 18 -28.78 2.29 29.84
N ILE A 19 -29.14 1.35 29.00
CA ILE A 19 -30.38 0.57 29.17
C ILE A 19 -30.09 -0.59 30.11
N ARG A 20 -30.63 -0.49 31.33
CA ARG A 20 -30.80 -1.60 32.27
C ARG A 20 -32.04 -2.40 31.90
N THR A 21 -31.84 -3.66 31.51
CA THR A 21 -32.94 -4.62 31.41
C THR A 21 -33.24 -5.26 32.78
N ARG A 22 -34.47 -5.13 33.21
CA ARG A 22 -35.06 -5.88 34.34
C ARG A 22 -35.63 -7.20 33.79
N THR A 23 -35.28 -8.28 34.43
CA THR A 23 -35.98 -9.59 34.31
C THR A 23 -37.32 -9.58 35.03
N PRO A 24 -38.29 -10.36 34.56
CA PRO A 24 -39.06 -11.16 35.48
C PRO A 24 -39.12 -12.66 35.12
N THR A 25 -38.92 -13.45 36.15
CA THR A 25 -39.19 -14.89 36.28
C THR A 25 -40.62 -15.29 35.99
N ALA A 26 -40.86 -16.34 35.21
CA ALA A 26 -41.99 -17.25 35.41
C ALA A 26 -41.69 -18.65 34.84
N VAL A 27 -41.95 -19.62 35.66
CA VAL A 27 -41.80 -21.06 35.55
C VAL A 27 -42.86 -21.65 34.62
N ALA A 28 -42.52 -22.60 33.73
CA ALA A 28 -43.38 -23.74 33.41
C ALA A 28 -42.53 -24.88 32.78
N LEU A 29 -42.59 -26.03 33.45
CA LEU A 29 -42.15 -27.33 32.97
C LEU A 29 -43.05 -27.83 31.80
N LEU A 30 -42.53 -28.53 30.78
CA LEU A 30 -42.84 -29.95 30.49
C LEU A 30 -42.12 -30.54 29.25
N ARG A 31 -41.53 -31.69 29.45
CA ARG A 31 -41.33 -32.86 28.58
C ARG A 31 -40.21 -32.83 27.52
N ALA A 32 -39.22 -33.64 27.85
CA ALA A 32 -38.22 -34.22 26.99
C ALA A 32 -38.84 -35.12 25.89
N LEU A 33 -38.29 -35.00 24.66
CA LEU A 33 -38.29 -36.10 23.70
C LEU A 33 -36.94 -36.07 22.99
N LEU A 34 -36.15 -37.11 23.23
CA LEU A 34 -34.87 -37.39 22.55
C LEU A 34 -35.15 -37.67 21.08
N LEU A 35 -34.52 -36.88 20.21
CA LEU A 35 -34.23 -37.28 18.81
C LEU A 35 -32.78 -36.89 18.53
N THR A 36 -31.90 -37.91 18.60
CA THR A 36 -30.53 -37.83 18.05
C THR A 36 -30.64 -37.76 16.53
N ILE A 37 -30.40 -36.58 15.97
CA ILE A 37 -30.13 -36.41 14.54
C ILE A 37 -28.66 -36.14 14.38
N ALA A 38 -27.98 -37.07 13.72
CA ALA A 38 -26.59 -36.94 13.28
C ALA A 38 -26.44 -35.68 12.42
N CYS A 39 -25.68 -34.72 12.90
CA CYS A 39 -25.23 -33.59 12.09
C CYS A 39 -24.14 -34.05 11.12
N ALA A 40 -24.54 -34.65 10.00
CA ALA A 40 -23.75 -34.62 8.78
C ALA A 40 -23.73 -33.16 8.33
N GLY A 41 -22.55 -32.53 8.30
CA GLY A 41 -22.38 -31.14 7.84
C GLY A 41 -22.91 -31.00 6.41
N ARG A 42 -24.09 -30.45 6.29
CA ARG A 42 -24.60 -29.96 5.00
C ARG A 42 -23.77 -28.75 4.60
N ILE A 43 -23.00 -28.92 3.53
CA ILE A 43 -22.52 -27.81 2.70
C ILE A 43 -23.78 -26.99 2.39
N PRO A 44 -23.82 -25.66 2.71
CA PRO A 44 -24.95 -24.84 2.32
C PRO A 44 -25.11 -24.95 0.80
N PRO A 45 -26.36 -25.05 0.28
CA PRO A 45 -26.60 -25.07 -1.15
C PRO A 45 -25.99 -23.79 -1.76
N PRO A 46 -25.51 -23.85 -3.02
CA PRO A 46 -25.12 -22.63 -3.74
C PRO A 46 -26.30 -21.63 -3.61
N ALA A 47 -25.96 -20.36 -3.39
CA ALA A 47 -26.94 -19.28 -3.26
C ALA A 47 -28.03 -19.50 -4.32
N ALA A 48 -29.27 -19.46 -3.87
CA ALA A 48 -30.41 -19.70 -4.74
C ALA A 48 -30.25 -18.82 -5.99
N ALA A 49 -30.60 -19.36 -7.16
CA ALA A 49 -30.69 -18.68 -8.46
C ALA A 49 -31.69 -17.50 -8.42
N GLY A 50 -31.83 -16.82 -7.29
CA GLY A 50 -32.93 -15.96 -6.91
C GLY A 50 -32.92 -14.58 -7.53
N ASP A 51 -31.81 -14.09 -8.10
CA ASP A 51 -31.80 -12.72 -8.66
C ASP A 51 -30.86 -12.49 -9.84
N VAL A 52 -30.47 -13.50 -10.56
CA VAL A 52 -29.70 -13.35 -11.80
C VAL A 52 -30.45 -12.46 -12.79
N GLY A 53 -31.78 -12.50 -12.78
CA GLY A 53 -32.63 -11.64 -13.62
C GLY A 53 -32.52 -10.15 -13.26
N GLY A 54 -32.47 -9.81 -11.99
CA GLY A 54 -32.26 -8.44 -11.50
C GLY A 54 -30.85 -7.95 -11.82
N LEU A 55 -29.83 -8.79 -11.64
CA LEU A 55 -28.45 -8.48 -12.00
C LEU A 55 -28.27 -8.28 -13.52
N GLN A 56 -28.92 -9.11 -14.33
CA GLN A 56 -28.94 -8.95 -15.79
C GLN A 56 -29.63 -7.63 -16.22
N GLN A 57 -30.72 -7.26 -15.56
CA GLN A 57 -31.38 -5.99 -15.83
C GLN A 57 -30.47 -4.80 -15.44
N ARG A 58 -29.74 -4.91 -14.32
CA ARG A 58 -28.75 -3.91 -13.89
C ARG A 58 -27.62 -3.79 -14.89
N ALA A 59 -27.11 -4.89 -15.40
CA ALA A 59 -26.06 -4.93 -16.42
C ALA A 59 -26.39 -4.10 -17.67
N GLN A 60 -27.67 -4.01 -18.06
CA GLN A 60 -28.11 -3.17 -19.19
C GLN A 60 -27.98 -1.65 -18.92
N ASN A 61 -27.79 -1.23 -17.66
CA ASN A 61 -27.48 0.16 -17.32
C ASN A 61 -26.00 0.49 -17.44
N VAL A 62 -25.16 -0.48 -17.79
CA VAL A 62 -23.70 -0.36 -17.84
C VAL A 62 -23.20 -0.65 -19.24
N THR A 63 -22.30 0.18 -19.75
CA THR A 63 -21.52 -0.08 -20.95
C THR A 63 -20.05 -0.14 -20.59
N ILE A 64 -19.36 -1.17 -21.06
CA ILE A 64 -17.91 -1.32 -20.95
C ILE A 64 -17.32 -1.23 -22.36
N VAL A 65 -16.37 -0.31 -22.53
CA VAL A 65 -15.53 -0.19 -23.72
C VAL A 65 -14.13 -0.64 -23.34
N ARG A 66 -13.59 -1.65 -24.01
CA ARG A 66 -12.18 -2.01 -23.91
C ARG A 66 -11.42 -1.30 -25.01
N ASP A 67 -10.35 -0.58 -24.65
CA ASP A 67 -9.46 0.03 -25.62
C ASP A 67 -8.40 -0.97 -26.14
N ASP A 68 -7.52 -0.53 -27.03
CA ASP A 68 -6.47 -1.36 -27.64
C ASP A 68 -5.32 -1.75 -26.68
N TRP A 69 -5.35 -1.28 -25.43
CA TRP A 69 -4.52 -1.72 -24.31
C TRP A 69 -5.26 -2.61 -23.31
N GLY A 70 -6.52 -2.93 -23.59
CA GLY A 70 -7.38 -3.71 -22.70
C GLY A 70 -7.98 -2.92 -21.55
N ILE A 71 -7.71 -1.62 -21.45
CA ILE A 71 -8.21 -0.79 -20.37
C ILE A 71 -9.74 -0.66 -20.47
N ALA A 72 -10.42 -0.82 -19.34
CA ALA A 72 -11.87 -0.70 -19.26
C ALA A 72 -12.30 0.75 -19.07
N HIS A 73 -13.10 1.27 -20.01
CA HIS A 73 -13.86 2.51 -19.89
C HIS A 73 -15.31 2.16 -19.56
N VAL A 74 -15.66 2.29 -18.28
CA VAL A 74 -16.96 1.88 -17.74
C VAL A 74 -17.88 3.08 -17.63
N ARG A 75 -19.07 2.99 -18.18
CA ARG A 75 -20.12 3.97 -18.00
C ARG A 75 -21.36 3.33 -17.38
N GLY A 76 -21.77 3.80 -16.21
CA GLY A 76 -22.99 3.42 -15.51
C GLY A 76 -24.05 4.54 -15.54
N LYS A 77 -25.32 4.18 -15.41
CA LYS A 77 -26.40 5.15 -15.32
C LYS A 77 -26.38 5.87 -13.96
N THR A 78 -26.02 5.15 -12.89
CA THR A 78 -25.79 5.68 -11.55
C THR A 78 -24.36 5.40 -11.12
N ASP A 79 -23.88 6.05 -10.04
CA ASP A 79 -22.60 5.70 -9.43
C ASP A 79 -22.53 4.22 -9.05
N ALA A 80 -23.63 3.68 -8.52
CA ALA A 80 -23.70 2.28 -8.13
C ALA A 80 -23.70 1.32 -9.35
N ASP A 81 -24.26 1.70 -10.49
CA ASP A 81 -24.16 0.93 -11.73
C ASP A 81 -22.75 1.03 -12.33
N ALA A 82 -22.11 2.20 -12.23
CA ALA A 82 -20.72 2.36 -12.63
C ALA A 82 -19.78 1.48 -11.79
N VAL A 83 -19.99 1.42 -10.48
CA VAL A 83 -19.26 0.51 -9.57
C VAL A 83 -19.49 -0.97 -9.93
N PHE A 84 -20.74 -1.36 -10.22
CA PHE A 84 -21.07 -2.70 -10.69
C PHE A 84 -20.27 -3.08 -11.95
N GLY A 85 -20.21 -2.19 -12.94
CA GLY A 85 -19.46 -2.41 -14.18
C GLY A 85 -17.96 -2.42 -13.96
N ALA A 86 -17.43 -1.49 -13.15
CA ALA A 86 -16.01 -1.37 -12.88
C ALA A 86 -15.44 -2.63 -12.20
N ILE A 87 -16.15 -3.16 -11.20
CA ILE A 87 -15.70 -4.37 -10.50
C ILE A 87 -15.90 -5.64 -11.34
N TYR A 88 -16.94 -5.67 -12.20
CA TYR A 88 -17.13 -6.73 -13.16
C TYR A 88 -15.96 -6.78 -14.16
N ALA A 89 -15.55 -5.64 -14.72
CA ALA A 89 -14.42 -5.54 -15.63
C ALA A 89 -13.10 -5.95 -14.97
N GLN A 90 -12.86 -5.53 -13.72
CA GLN A 90 -11.72 -6.00 -12.95
C GLN A 90 -11.73 -7.53 -12.77
N ALA A 91 -12.90 -8.12 -12.52
CA ALA A 91 -13.03 -9.56 -12.35
C ALA A 91 -12.77 -10.33 -13.65
N GLU A 92 -13.14 -9.77 -14.83
CA GLU A 92 -12.75 -10.33 -16.12
C GLU A 92 -11.23 -10.32 -16.32
N ASP A 93 -10.54 -9.30 -15.81
CA ASP A 93 -9.09 -9.16 -15.97
C ASP A 93 -8.31 -10.04 -14.98
N ASP A 94 -8.65 -10.04 -13.68
CA ASP A 94 -7.95 -10.86 -12.67
C ASP A 94 -8.79 -11.13 -11.41
N PHE A 95 -9.81 -11.98 -11.53
CA PHE A 95 -10.63 -12.40 -10.38
C PHE A 95 -9.81 -13.04 -9.27
N ASN A 96 -8.75 -13.78 -9.61
CA ASN A 96 -7.90 -14.44 -8.61
C ASN A 96 -7.23 -13.44 -7.65
N ARG A 97 -6.80 -12.28 -8.16
CA ARG A 97 -6.24 -11.21 -7.30
C ARG A 97 -7.30 -10.55 -6.45
N ILE A 98 -8.48 -10.30 -7.01
CA ILE A 98 -9.62 -9.76 -6.24
C ILE A 98 -9.95 -10.69 -5.07
N GLU A 99 -10.18 -11.98 -5.36
CA GLU A 99 -10.50 -12.95 -4.32
C GLU A 99 -9.40 -13.04 -3.27
N THR A 100 -8.12 -13.09 -3.69
CA THR A 100 -6.98 -13.17 -2.78
C THR A 100 -6.92 -11.98 -1.81
N ASN A 101 -7.17 -10.76 -2.31
CA ASN A 101 -7.19 -9.57 -1.48
C ASN A 101 -8.29 -9.67 -0.40
N PHE A 102 -9.49 -10.13 -0.75
CA PHE A 102 -10.59 -10.29 0.22
C PHE A 102 -10.41 -11.49 1.16
N ILE A 103 -9.85 -12.59 0.68
CA ILE A 103 -9.47 -13.74 1.55
C ILE A 103 -8.47 -13.27 2.61
N ASN A 104 -7.43 -12.54 2.20
CA ASN A 104 -6.41 -12.01 3.12
C ASN A 104 -7.02 -10.99 4.09
N ALA A 105 -7.75 -9.99 3.58
CA ALA A 105 -8.36 -8.93 4.40
C ALA A 105 -9.33 -9.48 5.47
N GLN A 106 -10.03 -10.58 5.18
CA GLN A 106 -10.97 -11.22 6.12
C GLN A 106 -10.33 -12.28 7.02
N GLY A 107 -9.00 -12.51 6.92
CA GLY A 107 -8.33 -13.57 7.67
C GLY A 107 -8.85 -14.97 7.32
N ARG A 108 -8.93 -15.27 6.01
CA ARG A 108 -9.41 -16.54 5.44
C ARG A 108 -8.39 -17.21 4.54
N LEU A 109 -7.14 -16.72 4.53
CA LEU A 109 -6.09 -17.24 3.64
C LEU A 109 -5.76 -18.71 3.92
N ALA A 110 -5.85 -19.15 5.18
CA ALA A 110 -5.62 -20.54 5.56
C ALA A 110 -6.67 -21.53 4.98
N GLU A 111 -7.85 -21.02 4.60
CA GLU A 111 -8.85 -21.84 3.87
C GLU A 111 -8.36 -22.19 2.44
N ALA A 112 -7.54 -21.33 1.83
CA ALA A 112 -6.95 -21.55 0.51
C ALA A 112 -5.55 -22.18 0.57
N GLU A 113 -4.67 -21.68 1.46
CA GLU A 113 -3.23 -21.96 1.47
C GLU A 113 -2.79 -22.91 2.58
N GLY A 114 -3.71 -23.30 3.47
CA GLY A 114 -3.47 -24.30 4.48
C GLY A 114 -2.91 -23.75 5.80
N GLU A 115 -2.39 -24.66 6.62
CA GLU A 115 -2.03 -24.43 8.02
C GLU A 115 -0.98 -23.33 8.22
N SER A 116 -0.09 -23.13 7.25
CA SER A 116 0.97 -22.12 7.33
C SER A 116 0.45 -20.69 7.43
N ALA A 117 -0.77 -20.40 6.95
CA ALA A 117 -1.39 -19.09 6.97
C ALA A 117 -2.20 -18.78 8.25
N ILE A 118 -2.32 -19.72 9.20
CA ILE A 118 -3.20 -19.59 10.38
C ILE A 118 -2.90 -18.33 11.20
N PHE A 119 -1.62 -18.01 11.45
CA PHE A 119 -1.26 -16.82 12.24
C PHE A 119 -1.41 -15.53 11.44
N GLN A 120 -1.31 -15.58 10.12
CA GLN A 120 -1.66 -14.44 9.26
C GLN A 120 -3.15 -14.13 9.37
N ASP A 121 -4.00 -15.17 9.30
CA ASP A 121 -5.44 -15.02 9.48
C ASP A 121 -5.82 -14.59 10.89
N LEU A 122 -5.16 -15.13 11.93
CA LEU A 122 -5.37 -14.70 13.31
C LEU A 122 -5.07 -13.20 13.46
N ARG A 123 -3.94 -12.73 12.89
CA ARG A 123 -3.58 -11.31 12.88
C ARG A 123 -4.70 -10.43 12.32
N MET A 124 -5.25 -10.82 11.16
CA MET A 124 -6.36 -10.07 10.55
C MET A 124 -7.61 -10.12 11.40
N LYS A 125 -8.00 -11.29 11.92
CA LYS A 125 -9.20 -11.49 12.74
C LYS A 125 -9.14 -10.79 14.10
N LEU A 126 -7.98 -10.41 14.58
CA LEU A 126 -7.86 -9.56 15.77
C LEU A 126 -8.43 -8.16 15.56
N PHE A 127 -8.52 -7.67 14.33
CA PHE A 127 -8.96 -6.33 13.98
C PHE A 127 -10.22 -6.33 13.11
N ILE A 128 -10.41 -7.32 12.26
CA ILE A 128 -11.52 -7.43 11.32
C ILE A 128 -12.57 -8.38 11.89
N ASP A 129 -13.67 -7.80 12.36
CA ASP A 129 -14.83 -8.52 12.86
C ASP A 129 -15.97 -8.42 11.83
N PRO A 130 -16.37 -9.56 11.19
CA PRO A 130 -17.45 -9.57 10.20
C PRO A 130 -18.79 -9.04 10.74
N ASP A 131 -19.13 -9.28 12.01
CA ASP A 131 -20.40 -8.84 12.57
C ASP A 131 -20.42 -7.33 12.80
N ALA A 132 -19.29 -6.77 13.29
CA ALA A 132 -19.11 -5.33 13.36
C ALA A 132 -19.17 -4.67 11.97
N LEU A 133 -18.55 -5.27 10.94
CA LEU A 133 -18.61 -4.74 9.57
C LEU A 133 -20.02 -4.83 8.96
N ARG A 134 -20.81 -5.87 9.26
CA ARG A 134 -22.23 -5.91 8.87
C ARG A 134 -23.02 -4.78 9.52
N ALA A 135 -22.78 -4.53 10.81
CA ALA A 135 -23.43 -3.42 11.50
C ALA A 135 -23.02 -2.06 10.91
N ASN A 136 -21.73 -1.87 10.60
CA ASN A 136 -21.20 -0.68 9.92
C ASN A 136 -21.81 -0.50 8.52
N CYS A 137 -21.95 -1.57 7.75
CA CYS A 137 -22.59 -1.55 6.44
C CYS A 137 -24.05 -1.07 6.55
N ALA A 138 -24.81 -1.60 7.51
CA ALA A 138 -26.19 -1.18 7.75
C ALA A 138 -26.31 0.27 8.26
N ALA A 139 -25.30 0.75 8.99
CA ALA A 139 -25.26 2.13 9.51
C ALA A 139 -24.69 3.15 8.50
N SER A 140 -24.11 2.68 7.39
CA SER A 140 -23.52 3.54 6.36
C SER A 140 -24.58 4.45 5.72
N PRO A 141 -24.19 5.63 5.20
CA PRO A 141 -25.09 6.46 4.41
C PRO A 141 -25.68 5.70 3.21
N ALA A 142 -26.92 5.99 2.85
CA ALA A 142 -27.64 5.26 1.79
C ALA A 142 -26.89 5.20 0.44
N TRP A 143 -26.22 6.29 0.08
CA TRP A 143 -25.40 6.33 -1.14
C TRP A 143 -24.20 5.34 -1.07
N LEU A 144 -23.53 5.21 0.10
CA LEU A 144 -22.42 4.27 0.27
C LEU A 144 -22.92 2.82 0.29
N GLN A 145 -24.10 2.56 0.92
CA GLN A 145 -24.74 1.26 0.84
C GLN A 145 -25.07 0.86 -0.61
N ALA A 146 -25.55 1.81 -1.43
CA ALA A 146 -25.81 1.56 -2.85
C ALA A 146 -24.54 1.18 -3.62
N LEU A 147 -23.40 1.83 -3.34
CA LEU A 147 -22.11 1.48 -3.94
C LEU A 147 -21.64 0.09 -3.51
N MET A 148 -21.71 -0.23 -2.21
CA MET A 148 -21.33 -1.55 -1.69
C MET A 148 -22.23 -2.67 -2.25
N ASN A 149 -23.52 -2.40 -2.44
CA ASN A 149 -24.42 -3.31 -3.14
C ASN A 149 -24.00 -3.49 -4.61
N GLY A 150 -23.69 -2.38 -5.31
CA GLY A 150 -23.19 -2.42 -6.69
C GLY A 150 -21.93 -3.25 -6.83
N TRP A 151 -21.01 -3.09 -5.89
CA TRP A 151 -19.79 -3.86 -5.82
C TRP A 151 -20.04 -5.37 -5.62
N ALA A 152 -20.85 -5.75 -4.65
CA ALA A 152 -21.18 -7.15 -4.40
C ALA A 152 -21.92 -7.79 -5.58
N ASP A 153 -22.89 -7.07 -6.15
CA ASP A 153 -23.67 -7.50 -7.31
C ASP A 153 -22.78 -7.73 -8.53
N GLY A 154 -21.80 -6.84 -8.79
CA GLY A 154 -20.87 -6.97 -9.92
C GLY A 154 -20.01 -8.24 -9.84
N LEU A 155 -19.46 -8.54 -8.65
CA LEU A 155 -18.69 -9.76 -8.42
C LEU A 155 -19.56 -11.02 -8.49
N ASN A 156 -20.75 -10.99 -7.91
CA ASN A 156 -21.68 -12.12 -7.96
C ASN A 156 -22.18 -12.36 -9.40
N TYR A 157 -22.38 -11.29 -10.18
CA TYR A 157 -22.75 -11.43 -11.58
C TYR A 157 -21.62 -12.00 -12.42
N TYR A 158 -20.38 -11.59 -12.17
CA TYR A 158 -19.21 -12.22 -12.80
C TYR A 158 -19.17 -13.71 -12.51
N LEU A 159 -19.32 -14.13 -11.25
CA LEU A 159 -19.34 -15.54 -10.89
C LEU A 159 -20.50 -16.32 -11.56
N ALA A 160 -21.66 -15.71 -11.75
CA ALA A 160 -22.80 -16.30 -12.42
C ALA A 160 -22.60 -16.45 -13.93
N THR A 161 -21.90 -15.51 -14.57
CA THR A 161 -21.66 -15.50 -16.02
C THR A 161 -20.38 -16.21 -16.45
N HIS A 162 -19.47 -16.50 -15.49
CA HIS A 162 -18.20 -17.19 -15.72
C HIS A 162 -18.10 -18.50 -14.90
N PRO A 163 -18.92 -19.52 -15.19
CA PRO A 163 -19.00 -20.73 -14.37
C PRO A 163 -17.71 -21.57 -14.34
N ASN A 164 -16.80 -21.34 -15.29
CA ASN A 164 -15.50 -21.98 -15.34
C ASN A 164 -14.46 -21.34 -14.41
N GLY A 165 -14.69 -20.09 -13.98
CA GLY A 165 -13.90 -19.39 -12.98
C GLY A 165 -14.24 -19.90 -11.58
N THR A 166 -13.51 -20.89 -11.06
CA THR A 166 -13.81 -21.48 -9.75
C THR A 166 -13.16 -20.66 -8.63
N PRO A 167 -13.93 -19.97 -7.77
CA PRO A 167 -13.38 -19.28 -6.61
C PRO A 167 -12.73 -20.29 -5.65
N ARG A 168 -11.61 -19.89 -5.05
CA ARG A 168 -10.87 -20.73 -4.09
C ARG A 168 -11.62 -20.86 -2.75
N VAL A 169 -12.27 -19.77 -2.30
CA VAL A 169 -12.91 -19.66 -0.98
C VAL A 169 -14.24 -18.88 -1.04
N ILE A 170 -14.28 -17.70 -1.72
CA ILE A 170 -15.44 -16.78 -1.67
C ILE A 170 -16.38 -17.08 -2.85
N ARG A 171 -17.46 -17.80 -2.57
CA ARG A 171 -18.47 -18.19 -3.58
C ARG A 171 -19.60 -17.17 -3.71
N HIS A 172 -19.69 -16.23 -2.79
CA HIS A 172 -20.70 -15.17 -2.77
C HIS A 172 -20.14 -13.97 -2.03
N PHE A 173 -20.25 -12.79 -2.63
CA PHE A 173 -19.83 -11.52 -2.04
C PHE A 173 -21.03 -10.82 -1.40
N GLU A 174 -20.88 -10.40 -0.16
CA GLU A 174 -21.85 -9.59 0.58
C GLU A 174 -21.37 -8.13 0.62
N PRO A 175 -22.29 -7.11 0.60
CA PRO A 175 -21.92 -5.69 0.56
C PRO A 175 -20.95 -5.24 1.66
N TRP A 176 -21.09 -5.77 2.89
CA TRP A 176 -20.22 -5.46 4.02
C TRP A 176 -18.76 -5.83 3.80
N MET A 177 -18.49 -6.80 2.91
CA MET A 177 -17.12 -7.24 2.62
C MET A 177 -16.28 -6.12 2.03
N ALA A 178 -16.86 -5.17 1.31
CA ALA A 178 -16.17 -3.99 0.81
C ALA A 178 -15.50 -3.18 1.93
N LEU A 179 -16.09 -3.15 3.13
CA LEU A 179 -15.53 -2.47 4.30
C LEU A 179 -14.30 -3.18 4.89
N SER A 180 -14.09 -4.47 4.60
CA SER A 180 -12.91 -5.21 5.06
C SER A 180 -11.64 -4.87 4.30
N PHE A 181 -11.78 -4.27 3.12
CA PHE A 181 -10.66 -3.92 2.24
C PHE A 181 -10.83 -2.51 1.68
N SER A 182 -10.82 -1.50 2.54
CA SER A 182 -10.85 -0.10 2.18
C SER A 182 -9.45 0.39 1.77
N GLU A 183 -9.39 1.55 1.16
CA GLU A 183 -8.16 2.14 0.68
C GLU A 183 -7.18 2.44 1.80
N GLY A 184 -5.95 2.00 1.61
CA GLY A 184 -4.90 2.13 2.58
C GLY A 184 -5.29 1.62 3.94
N SER A 185 -6.21 0.72 3.92
CA SER A 185 -7.04 0.32 5.00
C SER A 185 -6.24 -0.21 6.17
N ILE A 186 -6.98 -0.34 7.19
CA ILE A 186 -6.74 -1.24 8.31
C ILE A 186 -5.80 -2.39 7.94
N GLY A 187 -5.92 -3.01 6.76
CA GLY A 187 -5.08 -4.09 6.27
C GLY A 187 -3.59 -3.75 6.18
N GLY A 188 -3.23 -2.61 5.64
CA GLY A 188 -1.83 -2.20 5.51
C GLY A 188 -1.15 -1.92 6.85
N ASP A 189 -1.86 -1.34 7.80
CA ASP A 189 -1.34 -1.08 9.15
C ASP A 189 -1.33 -2.36 10.01
N ILE A 190 -2.33 -3.24 9.87
CA ILE A 190 -2.35 -4.55 10.54
C ILE A 190 -1.14 -5.40 10.11
N GLU A 191 -0.72 -5.31 8.87
CA GLU A 191 0.41 -6.08 8.33
C GLU A 191 1.76 -5.72 8.96
N ARG A 192 1.88 -4.57 9.66
CA ARG A 192 3.07 -4.20 10.45
C ARG A 192 3.27 -5.09 11.68
N ILE A 193 2.20 -5.75 12.18
CA ILE A 193 2.26 -6.65 13.32
C ILE A 193 3.02 -7.93 12.95
N SER A 194 4.06 -8.25 13.70
CA SER A 194 4.90 -9.42 13.46
C SER A 194 4.14 -10.73 13.67
N ILE A 195 4.00 -11.52 12.60
CA ILE A 195 3.37 -12.85 12.66
C ILE A 195 4.17 -13.79 13.58
N GLY A 196 5.50 -13.66 13.59
CA GLY A 196 6.37 -14.49 14.44
C GLY A 196 6.15 -14.24 15.93
N GLU A 197 6.08 -12.97 16.35
CA GLU A 197 5.83 -12.59 17.76
C GLU A 197 4.39 -12.93 18.17
N LEU A 198 3.41 -12.65 17.28
CA LEU A 198 2.02 -13.04 17.47
C LEU A 198 1.89 -14.56 17.66
N GLY A 199 2.53 -15.33 16.77
CA GLY A 199 2.55 -16.79 16.86
C GLY A 199 3.19 -17.28 18.15
N ALA A 200 4.31 -16.70 18.56
CA ALA A 200 4.98 -17.05 19.81
C ALA A 200 4.12 -16.76 21.05
N PHE A 201 3.35 -15.68 21.04
CA PHE A 201 2.43 -15.34 22.14
C PHE A 201 1.24 -16.30 22.18
N TYR A 202 0.51 -16.44 21.08
CA TYR A 202 -0.72 -17.23 21.05
C TYR A 202 -0.50 -18.73 20.98
N ALA A 203 0.68 -19.25 20.57
CA ALA A 203 0.99 -20.67 20.67
C ALA A 203 1.02 -21.17 22.13
N LYS A 204 1.35 -20.31 23.10
CA LYS A 204 1.29 -20.62 24.54
C LYS A 204 -0.14 -20.71 25.07
N HIS A 205 -1.12 -20.15 24.38
CA HIS A 205 -2.51 -19.98 24.82
C HIS A 205 -3.51 -20.75 23.93
N VAL A 206 -3.06 -21.78 23.23
CA VAL A 206 -3.93 -22.64 22.41
C VAL A 206 -4.75 -23.59 23.28
N VAL A 207 -6.06 -23.56 23.14
CA VAL A 207 -6.94 -24.54 23.78
C VAL A 207 -6.78 -25.90 23.10
N GLY A 208 -6.16 -26.88 23.80
CA GLY A 208 -5.96 -28.24 23.29
C GLY A 208 -4.66 -28.45 22.48
N ALA A 209 -3.58 -27.76 22.83
CA ALA A 209 -2.30 -27.87 22.14
C ALA A 209 -1.69 -29.29 22.19
N VAL A 210 -1.33 -29.83 21.03
CA VAL A 210 -0.37 -30.93 20.89
C VAL A 210 1.04 -30.32 20.90
N PRO A 211 1.96 -30.70 21.80
CA PRO A 211 3.32 -30.17 21.80
C PRO A 211 4.08 -30.66 20.56
N GLY A 212 4.68 -29.77 19.79
CA GLY A 212 5.70 -30.19 18.84
C GLY A 212 5.81 -29.51 17.47
N THR A 213 5.15 -28.39 17.19
CA THR A 213 5.42 -27.66 15.95
C THR A 213 6.07 -26.32 16.25
N THR A 214 7.39 -26.25 16.05
CA THR A 214 8.13 -24.97 16.02
C THR A 214 7.64 -24.19 14.79
N PRO A 215 7.19 -22.93 14.93
CA PRO A 215 6.78 -22.16 13.77
C PRO A 215 7.98 -21.96 12.83
N THR A 216 7.89 -22.49 11.63
CA THR A 216 8.84 -22.16 10.57
C THR A 216 8.69 -20.65 10.32
N ARG A 217 9.79 -19.93 10.40
CA ARG A 217 9.86 -18.48 10.20
C ARG A 217 9.40 -18.16 8.77
N LEU A 218 8.12 -17.90 8.60
CA LEU A 218 7.60 -17.28 7.40
C LEU A 218 8.09 -15.84 7.40
N ALA A 219 8.81 -15.46 6.35
CA ALA A 219 9.22 -14.07 6.15
C ALA A 219 7.96 -13.20 6.14
N SER A 220 7.82 -12.36 7.17
CA SER A 220 6.77 -11.36 7.21
C SER A 220 7.02 -10.38 6.06
N ARG A 221 5.97 -9.88 5.42
CA ARG A 221 6.09 -8.75 4.46
C ARG A 221 6.74 -7.52 5.09
N SER A 222 6.77 -7.42 6.41
CA SER A 222 7.45 -6.37 7.18
C SER A 222 8.99 -6.52 7.24
N ASP A 223 9.56 -7.68 6.87
CA ASP A 223 11.03 -7.82 6.65
C ASP A 223 11.49 -7.16 5.34
N VAL A 224 10.62 -6.43 4.70
CA VAL A 224 10.90 -5.67 3.49
C VAL A 224 11.56 -4.35 3.89
N ASP A 225 12.88 -4.36 3.98
CA ASP A 225 13.74 -3.18 4.09
C ASP A 225 13.20 -2.03 3.22
N GLY A 226 12.49 -1.03 3.74
CA GLY A 226 12.21 0.31 3.20
C GLY A 226 12.18 0.57 1.68
N GLU A 227 12.10 -0.48 0.85
CA GLU A 227 12.25 -0.43 -0.62
C GLU A 227 10.92 -0.28 -1.38
N SER A 228 9.79 -0.43 -0.72
CA SER A 228 8.49 -0.05 -1.28
C SER A 228 8.27 1.43 -1.06
N GLY A 229 7.74 2.12 -2.04
CA GLY A 229 7.54 3.55 -1.90
C GLY A 229 6.66 4.09 -3.01
N SER A 230 6.79 5.37 -3.30
CA SER A 230 6.05 6.05 -4.37
C SER A 230 6.68 7.39 -4.65
N ASN A 231 6.44 7.98 -5.83
CA ASN A 231 6.76 9.37 -6.11
C ASN A 231 5.51 10.11 -6.58
N GLY A 232 5.31 11.31 -6.06
CA GLY A 232 4.33 12.27 -6.56
C GLY A 232 5.00 13.61 -6.78
N PHE A 233 4.80 14.22 -7.98
CA PHE A 233 5.25 15.57 -8.29
C PHE A 233 4.06 16.39 -8.78
N ALA A 234 3.91 17.60 -8.30
CA ALA A 234 2.96 18.57 -8.83
C ALA A 234 3.70 19.83 -9.28
N ILE A 235 3.40 20.30 -10.48
CA ILE A 235 4.04 21.46 -11.11
C ILE A 235 2.98 22.53 -11.34
N ALA A 236 3.21 23.72 -10.80
CA ALA A 236 2.32 24.87 -11.00
C ALA A 236 2.45 25.45 -12.43
N PRO A 237 1.44 26.21 -12.90
CA PRO A 237 1.46 26.87 -14.20
C PRO A 237 2.71 27.73 -14.42
N SER A 238 3.25 28.37 -13.37
CA SER A 238 4.47 29.19 -13.43
C SER A 238 5.73 28.44 -13.85
N ASN A 239 5.72 27.12 -13.73
CA ASN A 239 6.86 26.25 -14.04
C ASN A 239 6.59 25.34 -15.25
N SER A 240 5.46 25.48 -15.91
CA SER A 240 5.16 24.74 -17.13
C SER A 240 5.27 25.60 -18.38
N ALA A 241 5.67 24.99 -19.49
CA ALA A 241 5.92 25.71 -20.74
C ALA A 241 4.66 26.35 -21.36
N ASN A 242 3.49 25.77 -21.09
CA ASN A 242 2.20 26.21 -21.65
C ASN A 242 1.26 26.81 -20.59
N GLY A 243 1.72 27.00 -19.36
CA GLY A 243 0.91 27.59 -18.30
C GLY A 243 -0.14 26.65 -17.70
N HIS A 244 -0.02 25.34 -17.92
CA HIS A 244 -0.92 24.32 -17.36
C HIS A 244 -0.29 23.64 -16.14
N THR A 245 -1.12 23.19 -15.21
CA THR A 245 -0.69 22.39 -14.06
C THR A 245 -0.35 20.97 -14.50
N LEU A 246 0.72 20.38 -13.95
CA LEU A 246 1.12 19.00 -14.24
C LEU A 246 1.17 18.17 -12.97
N LEU A 247 0.87 16.88 -13.09
CA LEU A 247 0.93 15.91 -12.00
C LEU A 247 1.64 14.62 -12.44
N LEU A 248 2.61 14.15 -11.66
CA LEU A 248 3.17 12.79 -11.75
C LEU A 248 2.50 11.90 -10.72
N ILE A 249 2.00 10.77 -11.16
CA ILE A 249 1.44 9.67 -10.36
C ILE A 249 2.35 8.45 -10.58
N ASN A 250 3.11 8.05 -9.55
CA ASN A 250 4.07 6.95 -9.68
C ASN A 250 4.16 6.11 -8.38
N PRO A 251 3.19 5.22 -8.13
CA PRO A 251 3.25 4.27 -7.01
C PRO A 251 4.33 3.21 -7.24
N HIS A 252 5.10 2.90 -6.19
CA HIS A 252 6.03 1.79 -6.14
C HIS A 252 5.45 0.68 -5.26
N THR A 253 4.61 -0.14 -5.84
CA THR A 253 3.98 -1.29 -5.18
C THR A 253 4.39 -2.59 -5.86
N SER A 254 3.91 -3.72 -5.37
CA SER A 254 4.03 -4.98 -6.11
C SER A 254 3.51 -4.79 -7.53
N PHE A 255 4.21 -5.33 -8.52
CA PHE A 255 3.71 -5.35 -9.89
C PHE A 255 2.37 -6.09 -9.93
N PHE A 256 1.51 -5.75 -10.85
CA PHE A 256 0.19 -6.35 -10.98
C PHE A 256 -0.73 -6.17 -9.75
N PHE A 257 -0.41 -5.20 -8.88
CA PHE A 257 -1.24 -4.88 -7.70
C PHE A 257 -2.46 -4.02 -8.05
N ARG A 258 -2.42 -3.35 -9.20
CA ARG A 258 -3.43 -2.36 -9.61
C ARG A 258 -4.09 -2.74 -10.93
N SER A 259 -5.40 -2.43 -11.02
CA SER A 259 -6.17 -2.36 -12.25
C SER A 259 -6.23 -0.92 -12.72
N GLU A 260 -5.99 -0.68 -13.99
CA GLU A 260 -6.14 0.63 -14.63
C GLU A 260 -7.50 0.71 -15.31
N GLN A 261 -8.27 1.79 -15.07
CA GLN A 261 -9.61 1.92 -15.64
C GLN A 261 -10.10 3.37 -15.64
N GLN A 262 -11.10 3.66 -16.49
CA GLN A 262 -11.95 4.83 -16.40
C GLN A 262 -13.34 4.43 -15.91
N VAL A 263 -13.90 5.19 -14.97
CA VAL A 263 -15.24 4.94 -14.43
C VAL A 263 -16.05 6.22 -14.47
N SER A 264 -17.22 6.16 -15.12
CA SER A 264 -18.09 7.32 -15.29
C SER A 264 -19.57 6.98 -15.02
N SER A 265 -20.35 7.98 -14.60
CA SER A 265 -21.78 7.86 -14.40
C SER A 265 -22.54 9.15 -14.77
N ASP A 266 -23.86 9.01 -14.97
CA ASP A 266 -24.72 10.19 -15.20
C ASP A 266 -24.92 11.01 -13.89
N GLU A 267 -24.43 10.54 -12.74
CA GLU A 267 -24.41 11.25 -11.45
C GLU A 267 -23.14 12.07 -11.22
N GLY A 268 -22.32 12.26 -12.27
CA GLY A 268 -21.15 13.15 -12.29
C GLY A 268 -19.85 12.53 -11.82
N LEU A 269 -19.76 11.21 -11.75
CA LEU A 269 -18.50 10.49 -11.69
C LEU A 269 -17.89 10.47 -13.09
N ASP A 270 -16.62 10.80 -13.24
CA ASP A 270 -15.83 10.61 -14.46
C ASP A 270 -14.36 10.68 -14.06
N VAL A 271 -13.75 9.55 -13.84
CA VAL A 271 -12.43 9.43 -13.22
C VAL A 271 -11.62 8.34 -13.90
N TYR A 272 -10.35 8.63 -14.17
CA TYR A 272 -9.36 7.69 -14.71
C TYR A 272 -8.22 7.48 -13.73
N GLY A 273 -7.69 6.26 -13.66
CA GLY A 273 -6.50 5.94 -12.90
C GLY A 273 -6.43 4.49 -12.45
N ALA A 274 -5.72 4.25 -11.36
CA ALA A 274 -5.46 2.92 -10.85
C ALA A 274 -6.27 2.63 -9.58
N SER A 275 -6.97 1.49 -9.59
CA SER A 275 -7.63 0.87 -8.44
C SER A 275 -6.79 -0.30 -7.92
N THR A 276 -6.79 -0.58 -6.64
CA THR A 276 -6.33 -1.87 -6.15
C THR A 276 -7.36 -2.94 -6.52
N TRP A 277 -6.94 -4.10 -7.00
CA TRP A 277 -7.84 -5.17 -7.40
C TRP A 277 -8.90 -5.48 -6.33
N GLY A 278 -10.14 -5.32 -6.70
CA GLY A 278 -11.31 -5.52 -5.84
C GLY A 278 -11.83 -4.25 -5.16
N GLN A 279 -11.13 -3.12 -5.19
CA GLN A 279 -11.66 -1.83 -4.74
C GLN A 279 -12.48 -1.17 -5.83
N PHE A 280 -13.59 -0.51 -5.44
CA PHE A 280 -14.54 0.07 -6.36
C PHE A 280 -14.35 1.58 -6.59
N PHE A 281 -13.20 2.11 -6.26
CA PHE A 281 -12.86 3.52 -6.45
C PHE A 281 -11.44 3.64 -7.02
N ILE A 282 -11.18 4.71 -7.73
CA ILE A 282 -9.83 5.03 -8.19
C ILE A 282 -9.00 5.48 -6.99
N TYR A 283 -7.98 4.69 -6.69
CA TYR A 283 -7.08 4.93 -5.55
C TYR A 283 -6.24 6.20 -5.77
N GLN A 284 -5.65 6.31 -6.94
CA GLN A 284 -4.90 7.47 -7.40
C GLN A 284 -5.12 7.64 -8.89
N GLY A 285 -5.33 8.86 -9.31
CA GLY A 285 -5.73 9.17 -10.66
C GLY A 285 -6.17 10.61 -10.80
N PHE A 286 -7.04 10.84 -11.77
CA PHE A 286 -7.51 12.16 -12.11
C PHE A 286 -8.89 12.12 -12.76
N ASN A 287 -9.60 13.21 -12.63
CA ASN A 287 -10.76 13.54 -13.46
C ASN A 287 -10.38 14.70 -14.40
N GLU A 288 -11.34 15.18 -15.18
CA GLU A 288 -11.10 16.27 -16.12
C GLU A 288 -10.48 17.54 -15.50
N ARG A 289 -10.67 17.76 -14.20
CA ARG A 289 -10.33 19.01 -13.52
C ARG A 289 -9.28 18.88 -12.45
N ALA A 290 -9.10 17.72 -11.83
CA ALA A 290 -8.22 17.53 -10.68
C ALA A 290 -7.64 16.12 -10.64
N GLY A 291 -6.45 16.00 -10.04
CA GLY A 291 -5.78 14.71 -9.84
C GLY A 291 -5.07 14.63 -8.50
N TRP A 292 -4.84 13.41 -8.06
CA TRP A 292 -4.17 13.12 -6.79
C TRP A 292 -3.27 11.89 -6.89
N MET A 293 -2.20 11.95 -6.11
CA MET A 293 -1.24 10.88 -5.91
C MET A 293 -1.03 10.63 -4.43
N HIS A 294 -1.09 9.37 -4.01
CA HIS A 294 -0.77 8.97 -2.64
C HIS A 294 0.62 8.35 -2.56
N THR A 295 1.42 8.84 -1.61
CA THR A 295 2.72 8.27 -1.26
C THR A 295 2.68 7.79 0.18
N SER A 296 3.33 6.67 0.52
CA SER A 296 3.39 6.22 1.91
C SER A 296 4.04 7.30 2.79
N SER A 297 3.44 7.51 3.95
CA SER A 297 3.80 8.57 4.90
C SER A 297 4.77 8.07 5.97
N GLY A 298 5.65 8.95 6.44
CA GLY A 298 6.45 8.76 7.64
C GLY A 298 5.75 9.15 8.94
N VAL A 299 4.47 9.49 8.92
CA VAL A 299 3.70 9.76 10.14
C VAL A 299 3.53 8.45 10.92
N ASP A 300 3.80 8.51 12.21
CA ASP A 300 3.52 7.41 13.12
C ASP A 300 2.04 7.39 13.49
N VAL A 301 1.32 6.32 13.12
CA VAL A 301 -0.15 6.20 13.27
C VAL A 301 -0.59 4.89 13.90
N VAL A 302 0.37 4.01 14.23
CA VAL A 302 0.11 2.72 14.86
C VAL A 302 0.87 2.67 16.18
N ASP A 303 0.13 2.65 17.28
CA ASP A 303 0.72 2.71 18.61
C ASP A 303 0.67 1.38 19.37
N GLU A 304 1.73 1.10 20.08
CA GLU A 304 1.85 -0.02 20.99
C GLU A 304 1.74 0.44 22.44
N PHE A 305 0.91 -0.25 23.23
CA PHE A 305 0.68 0.02 24.64
C PHE A 305 1.14 -1.16 25.49
N ALA A 306 2.08 -0.91 26.40
CA ALA A 306 2.61 -1.91 27.32
C ALA A 306 1.72 -2.07 28.55
N GLU A 307 0.82 -3.04 28.51
CA GLU A 307 -0.20 -3.30 29.51
C GLU A 307 0.35 -4.06 30.73
N THR A 308 0.07 -3.57 31.92
CA THR A 308 0.38 -4.26 33.17
C THR A 308 -0.78 -5.16 33.55
N ILE A 309 -0.65 -6.45 33.29
CA ILE A 309 -1.70 -7.44 33.58
C ILE A 309 -1.63 -7.90 35.03
N VAL A 310 -2.80 -8.05 35.64
CA VAL A 310 -3.00 -8.55 37.01
C VAL A 310 -4.03 -9.67 36.99
N GLU A 311 -3.73 -10.81 37.59
CA GLU A 311 -4.68 -11.90 37.75
C GLU A 311 -5.26 -11.89 39.15
N ARG A 312 -6.60 -11.97 39.28
CA ARG A 312 -7.34 -12.10 40.56
C ARG A 312 -8.47 -13.11 40.40
N ASP A 313 -8.52 -14.10 41.24
CA ASP A 313 -9.57 -15.13 41.24
C ASP A 313 -9.80 -15.77 39.87
N GLY A 314 -8.71 -16.03 39.13
CA GLY A 314 -8.74 -16.62 37.78
C GLY A 314 -9.27 -15.67 36.68
N ARG A 315 -9.38 -14.38 36.97
CA ARG A 315 -9.75 -13.35 36.01
C ARG A 315 -8.60 -12.40 35.73
N LEU A 316 -8.48 -11.97 34.50
CA LEU A 316 -7.44 -11.05 34.05
C LEU A 316 -7.95 -9.60 34.09
N PHE A 317 -7.14 -8.73 34.65
CA PHE A 317 -7.31 -7.29 34.68
C PHE A 317 -6.05 -6.62 34.16
N TYR A 318 -6.15 -5.37 33.73
CA TYR A 318 -5.02 -4.50 33.45
C TYR A 318 -5.11 -3.21 34.24
N ARG A 319 -3.95 -2.66 34.62
CA ARG A 319 -3.89 -1.40 35.38
C ARG A 319 -4.11 -0.23 34.45
N TYR A 320 -4.89 0.77 34.93
CA TYR A 320 -5.13 2.02 34.23
C TYR A 320 -5.34 3.15 35.24
N GLY A 321 -4.37 4.06 35.37
CA GLY A 321 -4.35 5.05 36.43
C GLY A 321 -4.39 4.39 37.81
N ASN A 322 -5.41 4.71 38.59
CA ASN A 322 -5.68 4.11 39.88
C ASN A 322 -6.66 2.94 39.85
N GLU A 323 -7.07 2.49 38.67
CA GLU A 323 -8.08 1.45 38.46
C GLU A 323 -7.47 0.15 37.94
N GLU A 324 -8.17 -0.95 38.19
CA GLU A 324 -7.97 -2.22 37.48
C GLU A 324 -9.19 -2.47 36.62
N ARG A 325 -8.98 -2.54 35.30
CA ARG A 325 -10.01 -2.78 34.32
C ARG A 325 -9.97 -4.23 33.83
N PRO A 326 -11.13 -4.88 33.59
CA PRO A 326 -11.13 -6.26 33.10
C PRO A 326 -10.54 -6.36 31.69
N VAL A 327 -9.69 -7.36 31.48
CA VAL A 327 -9.29 -7.77 30.13
C VAL A 327 -10.48 -8.46 29.47
N ILE A 328 -10.78 -8.07 28.22
CA ILE A 328 -11.77 -8.76 27.40
C ILE A 328 -11.12 -10.04 26.88
N VAL A 329 -11.76 -11.18 27.15
CA VAL A 329 -11.28 -12.50 26.74
C VAL A 329 -12.30 -13.10 25.77
N GLU A 330 -11.85 -13.41 24.56
CA GLU A 330 -12.69 -13.91 23.48
C GLU A 330 -12.08 -15.17 22.85
N THR A 331 -12.83 -15.85 22.01
CA THR A 331 -12.32 -16.99 21.22
C THR A 331 -12.44 -16.71 19.75
N ILE A 332 -11.33 -16.69 19.04
CA ILE A 332 -11.28 -16.60 17.59
C ILE A 332 -11.02 -18.00 17.00
N ALA A 333 -11.90 -18.45 16.11
CA ALA A 333 -11.71 -19.65 15.32
C ALA A 333 -11.15 -19.32 13.93
N VAL A 334 -10.04 -19.93 13.56
CA VAL A 334 -9.41 -19.81 12.25
C VAL A 334 -9.64 -21.12 11.48
N PRO A 335 -10.51 -21.12 10.46
CA PRO A 335 -10.66 -22.25 9.54
C PRO A 335 -9.40 -22.39 8.67
N TYR A 336 -9.00 -23.62 8.38
CA TYR A 336 -7.86 -23.87 7.51
C TYR A 336 -8.03 -25.20 6.75
N ARG A 337 -7.36 -25.34 5.62
CA ARG A 337 -7.27 -26.58 4.85
C ARG A 337 -6.11 -27.42 5.38
N THR A 338 -6.40 -28.68 5.70
CA THR A 338 -5.35 -29.65 6.09
C THR A 338 -4.55 -30.13 4.87
N ALA A 339 -3.42 -30.80 5.12
CA ALA A 339 -2.61 -31.41 4.06
C ALA A 339 -3.40 -32.45 3.23
N GLU A 340 -4.43 -33.10 3.83
CA GLU A 340 -5.33 -34.01 3.16
C GLU A 340 -6.49 -33.34 2.39
N GLY A 341 -6.47 -32.01 2.32
CA GLY A 341 -7.48 -31.19 1.62
C GLY A 341 -8.81 -31.03 2.37
N LYS A 342 -8.90 -31.45 3.64
CA LYS A 342 -10.11 -31.31 4.48
C LYS A 342 -10.10 -29.96 5.19
N MET A 343 -11.29 -29.43 5.48
CA MET A 343 -11.43 -28.25 6.32
C MET A 343 -11.35 -28.64 7.80
N ALA A 344 -10.53 -27.92 8.55
CA ALA A 344 -10.40 -27.97 9.99
C ALA A 344 -10.47 -26.55 10.56
N LYS A 345 -10.46 -26.41 11.88
CA LYS A 345 -10.37 -25.09 12.55
C LYS A 345 -9.45 -25.18 13.76
N ARG A 346 -8.69 -24.10 13.98
CA ARG A 346 -7.91 -23.88 15.21
C ARG A 346 -8.52 -22.71 15.96
N SER A 347 -8.76 -22.91 17.28
CA SER A 347 -9.32 -21.87 18.13
C SER A 347 -8.23 -21.28 19.01
N PHE A 348 -8.27 -19.96 19.18
CA PHE A 348 -7.35 -19.19 20.00
C PHE A 348 -8.14 -18.41 21.06
N THR A 349 -7.69 -18.43 22.30
CA THR A 349 -8.14 -17.46 23.30
C THR A 349 -7.39 -16.16 23.06
N VAL A 350 -8.12 -15.09 22.77
CA VAL A 350 -7.55 -13.78 22.46
C VAL A 350 -7.92 -12.78 23.55
N TYR A 351 -7.10 -11.75 23.65
CA TYR A 351 -7.19 -10.76 24.73
C TYR A 351 -7.23 -9.36 24.16
N ARG A 352 -8.03 -8.48 24.79
CA ARG A 352 -8.14 -7.06 24.43
C ARG A 352 -8.16 -6.18 25.65
N THR A 353 -7.56 -4.99 25.52
CA THR A 353 -7.77 -3.86 26.41
C THR A 353 -8.53 -2.76 25.68
N HIS A 354 -8.73 -1.60 26.29
CA HIS A 354 -9.32 -0.45 25.59
C HIS A 354 -8.38 0.14 24.51
N HIS A 355 -7.08 -0.16 24.58
CA HIS A 355 -6.11 0.23 23.55
C HIS A 355 -6.15 -0.67 22.30
N GLY A 356 -6.76 -1.86 22.41
CA GLY A 356 -6.88 -2.78 21.28
C GLY A 356 -6.52 -4.23 21.61
N PRO A 357 -6.36 -5.09 20.61
CA PRO A 357 -5.99 -6.48 20.81
C PRO A 357 -4.53 -6.61 21.27
N ILE A 358 -4.30 -7.61 22.11
CA ILE A 358 -2.94 -8.00 22.54
C ILE A 358 -2.29 -8.80 21.43
N VAL A 359 -1.08 -8.42 21.00
CA VAL A 359 -0.38 -9.05 19.87
C VAL A 359 0.92 -9.76 20.25
N ARG A 360 1.51 -9.43 21.40
CA ARG A 360 2.79 -10.02 21.87
C ARG A 360 3.04 -9.72 23.34
N GLU A 361 4.13 -10.25 23.87
CA GLU A 361 4.66 -9.95 25.20
C GLU A 361 6.07 -9.37 25.10
N MET A 362 6.37 -8.37 25.89
CA MET A 362 7.69 -7.77 25.98
C MET A 362 7.99 -7.35 27.44
N GLY A 363 9.10 -7.85 28.00
CA GLY A 363 9.53 -7.45 29.36
C GLY A 363 8.49 -7.76 30.45
N GLY A 364 7.69 -8.80 30.31
CA GLY A 364 6.64 -9.18 31.28
C GLY A 364 5.36 -8.36 31.17
N LYS A 365 5.27 -7.44 30.20
CA LYS A 365 4.04 -6.70 29.87
C LYS A 365 3.43 -7.23 28.58
N TRP A 366 2.11 -7.19 28.48
CA TRP A 366 1.40 -7.52 27.27
C TRP A 366 1.30 -6.28 26.37
N ILE A 367 1.47 -6.44 25.08
CA ILE A 367 1.45 -5.32 24.13
C ILE A 367 0.12 -5.30 23.40
N GLY A 368 -0.67 -4.29 23.70
CA GLY A 368 -1.88 -3.91 22.96
C GLY A 368 -1.53 -3.01 21.78
N VAL A 369 -2.29 -3.09 20.69
CA VAL A 369 -2.07 -2.27 19.48
C VAL A 369 -3.31 -1.47 19.15
N ALA A 370 -3.13 -0.14 19.02
CA ALA A 370 -4.12 0.77 18.49
C ALA A 370 -3.74 1.21 17.06
N LEU A 371 -4.71 1.16 16.16
CA LEU A 371 -4.59 1.61 14.78
C LEU A 371 -5.95 2.13 14.27
N MET A 372 -5.99 2.68 13.07
CA MET A 372 -7.22 3.17 12.46
C MET A 372 -8.27 2.04 12.34
N ASN A 373 -9.48 2.32 12.83
CA ASN A 373 -10.66 1.47 12.62
C ASN A 373 -11.87 2.35 12.26
N ALA A 374 -11.85 2.90 11.05
CA ALA A 374 -12.85 3.82 10.52
C ALA A 374 -13.21 3.46 9.06
N PRO A 375 -13.76 2.24 8.80
CA PRO A 375 -13.95 1.75 7.44
C PRO A 375 -15.01 2.54 6.64
N ILE A 376 -16.03 3.07 7.29
CA ILE A 376 -17.07 3.91 6.64
C ILE A 376 -16.46 5.22 6.15
N GLU A 377 -15.68 5.89 7.00
CA GLU A 377 -15.00 7.14 6.69
C GLU A 377 -13.94 6.92 5.60
N ALA A 378 -13.21 5.81 5.67
CA ALA A 378 -12.19 5.46 4.69
C ALA A 378 -12.78 5.26 3.28
N LEU A 379 -13.85 4.48 3.14
CA LEU A 379 -14.53 4.30 1.85
C LEU A 379 -15.20 5.58 1.38
N SER A 380 -15.82 6.35 2.31
CA SER A 380 -16.45 7.63 1.97
C SER A 380 -15.45 8.62 1.42
N GLN A 381 -14.31 8.80 2.09
CA GLN A 381 -13.24 9.69 1.63
C GLN A 381 -12.70 9.25 0.28
N SER A 382 -12.44 7.95 0.12
CA SER A 382 -11.86 7.38 -1.09
C SER A 382 -12.76 7.53 -2.31
N PHE A 383 -14.07 7.34 -2.16
CA PHE A 383 -15.01 7.52 -3.27
C PHE A 383 -15.27 9.00 -3.56
N LEU A 384 -15.60 9.80 -2.53
CA LEU A 384 -16.00 11.20 -2.75
C LEU A 384 -14.91 12.06 -3.34
N ARG A 385 -13.62 11.81 -3.00
CA ARG A 385 -12.49 12.57 -3.59
C ARG A 385 -12.41 12.39 -5.11
N THR A 386 -12.89 11.27 -5.67
CA THR A 386 -12.88 11.03 -7.12
C THR A 386 -13.80 12.00 -7.89
N LYS A 387 -14.80 12.56 -7.19
CA LYS A 387 -15.74 13.54 -7.73
C LYS A 387 -15.33 14.99 -7.45
N ALA A 388 -14.27 15.22 -6.67
CA ALA A 388 -13.75 16.57 -6.38
C ALA A 388 -13.12 17.16 -7.67
N ARG A 389 -13.58 18.34 -8.08
CA ARG A 389 -13.15 19.01 -9.31
C ARG A 389 -12.18 20.19 -9.08
N ASP A 390 -11.91 20.52 -7.82
CA ASP A 390 -10.99 21.57 -7.40
C ASP A 390 -10.41 21.29 -6.02
N PHE A 391 -9.42 22.11 -5.63
CA PHE A 391 -8.75 21.99 -4.34
C PHE A 391 -9.69 22.19 -3.15
N ALA A 392 -10.67 23.11 -3.25
CA ALA A 392 -11.57 23.43 -2.14
C ALA A 392 -12.46 22.22 -1.80
N ALA A 393 -13.06 21.59 -2.81
CA ALA A 393 -13.87 20.37 -2.64
C ALA A 393 -13.01 19.21 -2.13
N PHE A 394 -11.82 19.00 -2.70
CA PHE A 394 -10.90 17.95 -2.26
C PHE A 394 -10.49 18.13 -0.79
N ARG A 395 -10.08 19.35 -0.41
CA ARG A 395 -9.71 19.67 0.97
C ARG A 395 -10.87 19.52 1.96
N GLN A 396 -12.08 19.89 1.56
CA GLN A 396 -13.28 19.73 2.40
C GLN A 396 -13.51 18.24 2.73
N ILE A 397 -13.46 17.35 1.75
CA ILE A 397 -13.60 15.91 1.94
C ILE A 397 -12.47 15.39 2.84
N ALA A 398 -11.23 15.78 2.57
CA ALA A 398 -10.07 15.39 3.37
C ALA A 398 -10.19 15.83 4.84
N ALA A 399 -10.66 17.06 5.09
CA ALA A 399 -10.85 17.60 6.45
C ALA A 399 -11.99 16.93 7.20
N GLN A 400 -13.06 16.55 6.47
CA GLN A 400 -14.22 15.89 7.05
C GLN A 400 -13.91 14.49 7.56
N TYR A 401 -13.23 13.67 6.74
CA TYR A 401 -13.06 12.24 7.02
C TYR A 401 -11.72 11.91 7.69
N ARG A 402 -10.60 12.43 7.18
CA ARG A 402 -9.23 12.15 7.71
C ARG A 402 -8.97 10.66 7.92
N ALA A 403 -9.36 9.85 6.99
CA ALA A 403 -9.41 8.40 7.09
C ALA A 403 -8.64 7.67 5.97
N ASN A 404 -7.68 8.34 5.31
CA ASN A 404 -6.65 7.59 4.60
C ASN A 404 -5.80 6.87 5.64
N SER A 405 -5.23 5.73 5.26
CA SER A 405 -4.15 5.15 6.05
C SER A 405 -2.87 6.00 5.94
N SER A 406 -1.74 5.46 6.31
CA SER A 406 -0.43 6.12 6.32
C SER A 406 0.01 6.66 4.95
N ASN A 407 -0.74 7.63 4.39
CA ASN A 407 -0.47 8.20 3.06
C ASN A 407 -0.49 9.72 3.04
N ASN A 408 0.58 10.31 2.51
CA ASN A 408 0.60 11.69 2.02
C ASN A 408 -0.24 11.82 0.75
N THR A 409 -0.67 13.02 0.42
CA THR A 409 -1.36 13.31 -0.84
C THR A 409 -0.71 14.50 -1.54
N ILE A 410 -0.31 14.29 -2.78
CA ILE A 410 0.04 15.33 -3.74
C ILE A 410 -1.18 15.57 -4.63
N PHE A 411 -1.59 16.81 -4.77
CA PHE A 411 -2.77 17.24 -5.51
C PHE A 411 -2.40 18.28 -6.57
N ALA A 412 -3.13 18.26 -7.68
CA ALA A 412 -3.06 19.28 -8.72
C ALA A 412 -4.43 19.48 -9.37
N ASP A 413 -4.78 20.74 -9.77
CA ASP A 413 -6.03 21.00 -10.48
C ASP A 413 -5.86 21.98 -11.66
N ALA A 414 -6.88 22.01 -12.52
CA ALA A 414 -6.95 22.87 -13.70
C ALA A 414 -7.09 24.37 -13.38
N SER A 415 -7.33 24.72 -12.12
CA SER A 415 -7.32 26.12 -11.65
C SER A 415 -5.93 26.62 -11.30
N GLY A 416 -4.91 25.78 -11.45
CA GLY A 416 -3.52 26.11 -11.18
C GLY A 416 -3.03 25.78 -9.78
N ASN A 417 -3.87 25.14 -8.95
CA ASN A 417 -3.48 24.77 -7.60
C ASN A 417 -2.64 23.51 -7.59
N ILE A 418 -1.57 23.55 -6.80
CA ILE A 418 -0.78 22.38 -6.39
C ILE A 418 -0.75 22.33 -4.86
N ALA A 419 -0.94 21.14 -4.28
CA ALA A 419 -0.98 20.99 -2.83
C ALA A 419 -0.30 19.70 -2.33
N TYR A 420 0.16 19.78 -1.08
CA TYR A 420 0.61 18.64 -0.27
C TYR A 420 -0.24 18.58 0.99
N LEU A 421 -0.80 17.42 1.30
CA LEU A 421 -1.70 17.22 2.43
C LEU A 421 -1.44 15.89 3.14
N HIS A 422 -1.84 15.83 4.42
CA HIS A 422 -1.95 14.58 5.20
C HIS A 422 -3.44 14.28 5.51
N PRO A 423 -4.26 13.82 4.55
CA PRO A 423 -5.67 13.52 4.78
C PRO A 423 -5.87 12.15 5.45
N GLN A 424 -4.90 11.73 6.25
CA GLN A 424 -4.81 10.43 6.89
C GLN A 424 -5.29 10.47 8.33
N PHE A 425 -5.52 9.28 8.88
CA PHE A 425 -5.86 9.10 10.28
C PHE A 425 -4.62 9.36 11.14
N ILE A 426 -4.57 10.52 11.81
CA ILE A 426 -3.46 10.88 12.70
C ILE A 426 -4.00 11.09 14.10
N PRO A 427 -3.78 10.15 15.04
CA PRO A 427 -4.17 10.34 16.43
C PRO A 427 -3.43 11.54 17.03
N ARG A 428 -4.15 12.35 17.80
CA ARG A 428 -3.55 13.42 18.59
C ARG A 428 -3.06 12.85 19.91
N ARG A 429 -1.77 12.98 20.17
CA ARG A 429 -1.06 12.39 21.31
C ARG A 429 -0.33 13.43 22.13
N ASP A 430 0.09 13.05 23.32
CA ASP A 430 0.97 13.85 24.16
C ASP A 430 2.43 13.66 23.70
N ASP A 431 3.03 14.69 23.11
CA ASP A 431 4.39 14.64 22.53
C ASP A 431 5.53 14.47 23.56
N ARG A 432 5.20 14.39 24.86
CA ARG A 432 6.17 14.00 25.89
C ARG A 432 6.59 12.53 25.77
N PHE A 433 5.72 11.67 25.23
CA PHE A 433 5.96 10.25 25.07
C PHE A 433 6.53 9.93 23.68
N ASP A 434 7.33 8.87 23.62
CA ASP A 434 7.92 8.36 22.38
C ASP A 434 7.08 7.16 21.87
N TYR A 435 6.13 7.44 20.96
CA TYR A 435 5.22 6.43 20.42
C TYR A 435 5.87 5.55 19.33
N THR A 436 7.11 5.79 18.94
CA THR A 436 7.87 4.85 18.11
C THR A 436 8.23 3.56 18.85
N LYS A 437 7.93 3.53 20.16
CA LYS A 437 8.13 2.40 21.09
C LYS A 437 6.84 2.19 21.89
N PRO A 438 6.65 0.98 22.48
CA PRO A 438 5.53 0.76 23.37
C PRO A 438 5.52 1.78 24.52
N VAL A 439 4.42 2.53 24.66
CA VAL A 439 4.20 3.45 25.79
C VAL A 439 3.52 2.73 26.94
N ASP A 440 3.58 3.29 28.16
CA ASP A 440 2.96 2.67 29.34
C ASP A 440 1.44 2.75 29.26
N GLY A 441 0.77 1.63 28.94
CA GLY A 441 -0.70 1.53 28.85
C GLY A 441 -1.42 1.75 30.18
N SER A 442 -0.70 1.77 31.32
CA SER A 442 -1.31 2.09 32.62
C SER A 442 -1.39 3.61 32.90
N ASP A 443 -0.72 4.46 32.11
CA ASP A 443 -0.78 5.91 32.24
C ASP A 443 -1.84 6.51 31.31
N PRO A 444 -2.96 7.07 31.82
CA PRO A 444 -3.99 7.70 31.00
C PRO A 444 -3.49 8.88 30.13
N ALA A 445 -2.29 9.42 30.40
CA ALA A 445 -1.72 10.49 29.60
C ALA A 445 -1.23 10.00 28.23
N THR A 446 -1.04 8.69 28.04
CA THR A 446 -0.65 8.07 26.77
C THR A 446 -1.82 7.83 25.82
N ASP A 447 -3.07 7.99 26.26
CA ASP A 447 -4.26 7.77 25.44
C ASP A 447 -4.35 8.78 24.27
N TRP A 448 -4.99 8.33 23.19
CA TRP A 448 -5.35 9.19 22.07
C TRP A 448 -6.41 10.22 22.47
N ARG A 449 -6.22 11.45 22.04
CA ARG A 449 -7.12 12.59 22.35
C ARG A 449 -7.90 13.05 21.12
N GLY A 450 -8.40 12.11 20.31
CA GLY A 450 -9.06 12.36 19.04
C GLY A 450 -8.09 12.47 17.87
N LEU A 451 -8.53 13.02 16.73
CA LEU A 451 -7.72 13.15 15.52
C LEU A 451 -7.13 14.55 15.37
N THR A 452 -5.94 14.61 14.82
CA THR A 452 -5.29 15.85 14.42
C THR A 452 -6.10 16.53 13.30
N PRO A 453 -6.47 17.82 13.44
CA PRO A 453 -7.09 18.56 12.34
C PRO A 453 -6.19 18.61 11.11
N LEU A 454 -6.77 18.56 9.91
CA LEU A 454 -6.01 18.56 8.65
C LEU A 454 -4.97 19.70 8.57
N ASP A 455 -5.38 20.91 8.98
CA ASP A 455 -4.52 22.09 8.95
C ASP A 455 -3.48 22.15 10.07
N SER A 456 -3.54 21.22 11.03
CA SER A 456 -2.51 21.05 12.08
C SER A 456 -1.44 20.04 11.71
N ALA A 457 -1.60 19.33 10.60
CA ALA A 457 -0.57 18.48 10.00
C ALA A 457 0.26 19.26 8.97
N PRO A 458 1.48 18.84 8.63
CA PRO A 458 2.26 19.47 7.59
C PRO A 458 1.49 19.57 6.27
N HIS A 459 1.39 20.75 5.68
CA HIS A 459 0.68 20.96 4.42
C HIS A 459 1.29 22.11 3.61
N LEU A 460 1.03 22.12 2.31
CA LEU A 460 1.45 23.16 1.37
C LEU A 460 0.31 23.45 0.38
N LEU A 461 0.20 24.72 -0.01
CA LEU A 461 -0.64 25.16 -1.11
C LEU A 461 0.13 26.22 -1.90
N ASN A 462 0.31 26.00 -3.19
CA ASN A 462 0.89 26.94 -4.15
C ASN A 462 2.21 27.59 -3.68
N PRO A 463 3.24 26.81 -3.28
CA PRO A 463 4.49 27.39 -2.83
C PRO A 463 5.17 28.19 -3.97
N PRO A 464 5.90 29.29 -3.64
CA PRO A 464 6.57 30.13 -4.65
C PRO A 464 7.60 29.41 -5.52
N THR A 465 8.09 28.24 -5.11
CA THR A 465 8.93 27.38 -5.95
C THR A 465 8.24 26.94 -7.22
N GLY A 466 6.89 26.85 -7.23
CA GLY A 466 6.10 26.37 -8.36
C GLY A 466 6.17 24.84 -8.55
N TRP A 467 6.64 24.11 -7.54
CA TRP A 467 6.63 22.64 -7.52
C TRP A 467 6.48 22.11 -6.10
N ILE A 468 5.90 20.92 -6.00
CA ILE A 468 5.79 20.11 -4.78
C ILE A 468 6.16 18.68 -5.14
N PHE A 469 6.84 17.96 -4.25
CA PHE A 469 7.07 16.53 -4.37
C PHE A 469 6.93 15.80 -3.04
N ASN A 470 6.76 14.49 -3.13
CA ASN A 470 7.04 13.54 -2.07
C ASN A 470 7.52 12.21 -2.65
N THR A 471 8.50 11.59 -2.01
CA THR A 471 9.10 10.30 -2.38
C THR A 471 9.14 9.35 -1.17
N ASN A 472 8.13 9.41 -0.31
CA ASN A 472 8.05 8.71 0.99
C ASN A 472 9.12 9.19 1.98
N ASP A 473 9.54 10.40 1.84
CA ASP A 473 10.41 11.11 2.76
C ASP A 473 9.60 12.13 3.58
N TRP A 474 10.29 12.84 4.43
CA TRP A 474 9.70 13.86 5.26
C TRP A 474 9.08 15.01 4.45
N PRO A 475 8.08 15.75 4.99
CA PRO A 475 7.46 16.88 4.29
C PRO A 475 8.36 18.14 4.25
N TYR A 476 9.46 18.15 5.00
CA TYR A 476 10.27 19.34 5.29
C TYR A 476 11.25 19.70 4.16
N SER A 477 11.21 18.97 3.04
CA SER A 477 11.92 19.30 1.79
C SER A 477 11.00 19.38 0.56
N ALA A 478 9.69 19.15 0.75
CA ALA A 478 8.70 18.95 -0.31
C ALA A 478 8.54 20.15 -1.28
N ALA A 479 8.96 21.36 -0.91
CA ALA A 479 8.92 22.58 -1.74
C ALA A 479 10.20 23.44 -1.55
N GLY A 480 11.35 22.79 -1.30
CA GLY A 480 12.63 23.48 -1.05
C GLY A 480 12.54 24.45 0.13
N PRO A 481 12.96 25.71 -0.02
CA PRO A 481 12.97 26.68 1.08
C PRO A 481 11.59 27.08 1.61
N TYR A 482 10.52 26.71 0.91
CA TYR A 482 9.13 26.98 1.30
C TYR A 482 8.43 25.75 1.88
N SER A 483 9.18 24.71 2.19
CA SER A 483 8.66 23.53 2.88
C SER A 483 8.21 23.86 4.31
N PRO A 484 7.29 23.06 4.89
CA PRO A 484 7.00 23.13 6.32
C PRO A 484 8.28 23.00 7.14
N LYS A 485 8.31 23.55 8.36
CA LYS A 485 9.46 23.43 9.25
C LYS A 485 9.19 22.36 10.30
N ARG A 486 10.18 21.48 10.53
CA ARG A 486 10.03 20.36 11.46
C ARG A 486 9.69 20.81 12.89
N GLU A 487 10.25 21.94 13.33
CA GLU A 487 10.05 22.52 14.66
C GLU A 487 8.61 22.99 14.93
N ASP A 488 7.78 23.13 13.88
CA ASP A 488 6.40 23.57 14.00
C ASP A 488 5.43 22.41 14.29
N PHE A 489 5.92 21.14 14.26
CA PHE A 489 5.08 19.96 14.35
C PHE A 489 5.56 18.98 15.41
N PRO A 490 4.63 18.17 16.02
CA PRO A 490 4.99 17.09 16.91
C PRO A 490 5.91 16.07 16.24
N ARG A 491 6.73 15.37 17.05
CA ARG A 491 7.71 14.39 16.56
C ARG A 491 7.11 13.26 15.75
N TYR A 492 5.89 12.83 16.08
CA TYR A 492 5.19 11.75 15.40
C TYR A 492 4.68 12.12 13.98
N MET A 493 4.77 13.38 13.56
CA MET A 493 4.42 13.79 12.19
C MET A 493 5.43 13.34 11.13
N ASP A 494 6.63 12.94 11.55
CA ASP A 494 7.61 12.26 10.70
C ASP A 494 8.64 11.50 11.52
N VAL A 495 8.82 10.21 11.19
CA VAL A 495 9.80 9.32 11.83
C VAL A 495 10.78 8.68 10.82
N VAL A 496 10.76 9.10 9.55
CA VAL A 496 11.57 8.48 8.48
C VAL A 496 12.70 9.36 7.95
N GLY A 497 12.55 10.69 7.95
CA GLY A 497 13.57 11.62 7.46
C GLY A 497 13.65 11.72 5.93
N GLU A 498 14.70 12.39 5.43
CA GLU A 498 14.99 12.54 3.99
C GLU A 498 15.63 11.26 3.44
N ASN A 499 15.25 10.88 2.23
CA ASN A 499 15.83 9.73 1.54
C ASN A 499 16.52 10.14 0.21
N PRO A 500 17.33 9.25 -0.42
CA PRO A 500 18.04 9.59 -1.66
C PRO A 500 17.11 9.97 -2.83
N ARG A 501 15.88 9.44 -2.91
CA ARG A 501 14.90 9.84 -3.93
C ARG A 501 14.41 11.27 -3.72
N GLY A 502 14.23 11.72 -2.47
CA GLY A 502 13.89 13.11 -2.15
C GLY A 502 14.98 14.08 -2.61
N ILE A 503 16.25 13.72 -2.38
CA ILE A 503 17.39 14.48 -2.90
C ILE A 503 17.34 14.53 -4.44
N HIS A 504 17.08 13.40 -5.09
CA HIS A 504 16.98 13.30 -6.54
C HIS A 504 15.80 14.11 -7.10
N ALA A 505 14.61 13.98 -6.50
CA ALA A 505 13.41 14.72 -6.89
C ALA A 505 13.67 16.24 -6.88
N ARG A 506 14.30 16.76 -5.81
CA ARG A 506 14.68 18.16 -5.74
C ARG A 506 15.62 18.57 -6.87
N LEU A 507 16.64 17.75 -7.18
CA LEU A 507 17.60 18.08 -8.26
C LEU A 507 16.92 18.16 -9.64
N VAL A 508 15.93 17.33 -9.95
CA VAL A 508 15.22 17.38 -11.25
C VAL A 508 14.16 18.48 -11.32
N LEU A 509 13.70 19.00 -10.16
CA LEU A 509 12.66 20.02 -10.08
C LEU A 509 13.24 21.46 -9.91
N GLU A 510 14.37 21.59 -9.22
CA GLU A 510 15.00 22.90 -8.96
C GLU A 510 15.38 23.61 -10.26
N ASN A 511 15.19 24.93 -10.26
CA ASN A 511 15.61 25.84 -11.35
C ASN A 511 14.98 25.55 -12.73
N ARG A 512 13.95 24.71 -12.80
CA ARG A 512 13.24 24.40 -14.04
C ARG A 512 11.92 25.14 -14.11
N ARG A 513 11.62 25.77 -15.28
CA ARG A 513 10.45 26.60 -15.51
C ARG A 513 9.72 26.30 -16.82
N ASP A 514 10.05 25.19 -17.47
CA ASP A 514 9.61 24.82 -18.82
C ASP A 514 9.09 23.38 -18.90
N PHE A 515 8.46 22.91 -17.81
CA PHE A 515 7.93 21.54 -17.80
C PHE A 515 6.84 21.34 -18.87
N THR A 516 6.91 20.20 -19.52
CA THR A 516 5.89 19.64 -20.42
C THR A 516 5.59 18.22 -19.95
N LEU A 517 4.54 17.58 -20.48
CA LEU A 517 4.31 16.14 -20.25
C LEU A 517 5.57 15.31 -20.51
N SER A 518 6.20 15.48 -21.67
CA SER A 518 7.41 14.71 -22.01
C SER A 518 8.58 14.96 -21.08
N SER A 519 8.79 16.20 -20.66
CA SER A 519 9.90 16.53 -19.78
C SER A 519 9.64 16.12 -18.32
N LEU A 520 8.38 16.01 -17.90
CA LEU A 520 8.03 15.46 -16.59
C LEU A 520 8.18 13.94 -16.57
N ILE A 521 7.85 13.24 -17.70
CA ILE A 521 8.19 11.83 -17.87
C ILE A 521 9.71 11.64 -17.78
N ALA A 522 10.50 12.45 -18.50
CA ALA A 522 11.96 12.37 -18.43
C ALA A 522 12.51 12.62 -17.01
N ALA A 523 11.91 13.51 -16.23
CA ALA A 523 12.26 13.72 -14.83
C ALA A 523 11.93 12.50 -13.95
N ALA A 524 10.78 11.85 -14.16
CA ALA A 524 10.39 10.63 -13.45
C ALA A 524 11.32 9.44 -13.72
N TYR A 525 11.96 9.42 -14.89
CA TYR A 525 12.92 8.40 -15.33
C TYR A 525 14.37 8.90 -15.37
N ASP A 526 14.70 10.02 -14.69
CA ASP A 526 16.09 10.47 -14.59
C ASP A 526 16.97 9.38 -13.96
N THR A 527 18.16 9.22 -14.52
CA THR A 527 19.01 8.05 -14.31
C THR A 527 19.98 8.17 -13.13
N TYR A 528 19.99 9.30 -12.45
CA TYR A 528 20.96 9.62 -11.40
C TYR A 528 20.73 8.80 -10.11
N LEU A 529 21.79 8.47 -9.40
CA LEU A 529 21.79 7.62 -8.20
C LEU A 529 22.50 8.34 -7.03
N PRO A 530 21.82 9.24 -6.31
CA PRO A 530 22.42 10.08 -5.26
C PRO A 530 23.09 9.31 -4.13
N ALA A 531 22.64 8.09 -3.78
CA ALA A 531 23.27 7.29 -2.75
C ALA A 531 24.73 6.98 -3.10
N PHE A 532 25.02 6.64 -4.36
CA PHE A 532 26.38 6.32 -4.80
C PHE A 532 27.29 7.55 -4.92
N VAL A 533 26.73 8.74 -5.08
CA VAL A 533 27.51 9.99 -5.01
C VAL A 533 28.13 10.19 -3.62
N ARG A 534 27.49 9.68 -2.58
CA ARG A 534 28.01 9.67 -1.20
C ARG A 534 28.99 8.51 -0.97
N MET A 535 28.69 7.33 -1.49
CA MET A 535 29.38 6.09 -1.16
C MET A 535 30.64 5.88 -2.02
N VAL A 536 30.60 6.14 -3.33
CA VAL A 536 31.70 5.86 -4.25
C VAL A 536 32.97 6.64 -3.92
N PRO A 537 32.94 7.96 -3.61
CA PRO A 537 34.14 8.66 -3.18
C PRO A 537 34.80 8.04 -1.95
N ALA A 538 34.04 7.48 -1.03
CA ALA A 538 34.55 6.87 0.19
C ALA A 538 35.32 5.55 -0.08
N VAL A 539 34.84 4.69 -0.99
CA VAL A 539 35.58 3.48 -1.37
C VAL A 539 36.81 3.80 -2.22
N VAL A 540 36.72 4.83 -3.06
CA VAL A 540 37.88 5.33 -3.83
C VAL A 540 38.97 5.86 -2.89
N ALA A 541 38.60 6.67 -1.89
CA ALA A 541 39.53 7.18 -0.88
C ALA A 541 40.16 6.04 -0.03
N ALA A 542 39.34 5.05 0.35
CA ALA A 542 39.81 3.85 1.03
C ALA A 542 40.86 3.12 0.20
N TYR A 543 40.64 2.93 -1.10
CA TYR A 543 41.59 2.32 -2.02
C TYR A 543 42.86 3.18 -2.14
N ASP A 544 42.75 4.49 -2.32
CA ASP A 544 43.90 5.38 -2.49
C ASP A 544 44.83 5.35 -1.27
N SER A 545 44.28 5.25 -0.07
CA SER A 545 45.05 5.17 1.19
C SER A 545 45.61 3.79 1.50
N THR A 546 45.22 2.75 0.75
CA THR A 546 45.70 1.38 0.95
C THR A 546 47.14 1.24 0.46
N PRO A 547 48.08 0.61 1.22
CA PRO A 547 49.47 0.40 0.84
C PRO A 547 49.58 -0.39 -0.47
N ALA A 548 50.62 -0.09 -1.28
CA ALA A 548 50.86 -0.81 -2.54
C ALA A 548 51.18 -2.32 -2.35
N SER A 549 51.60 -2.71 -1.15
CA SER A 549 51.84 -4.11 -0.79
C SER A 549 50.56 -4.91 -0.45
N ASP A 550 49.45 -4.25 -0.29
CA ASP A 550 48.18 -4.92 -0.02
C ASP A 550 47.66 -5.58 -1.30
N SER A 551 47.23 -6.83 -1.21
CA SER A 551 46.70 -7.60 -2.35
C SER A 551 45.44 -6.97 -2.96
N LEU A 552 44.56 -6.33 -2.15
CA LEU A 552 43.41 -5.62 -2.64
C LEU A 552 43.73 -4.43 -3.54
N LYS A 553 44.93 -3.82 -3.36
CA LYS A 553 45.40 -2.73 -4.22
C LYS A 553 45.55 -3.16 -5.68
N THR A 554 46.13 -4.34 -5.90
CA THR A 554 46.26 -4.91 -7.25
C THR A 554 44.94 -5.48 -7.77
N GLN A 555 44.23 -6.21 -6.91
CA GLN A 555 42.99 -6.89 -7.28
C GLN A 555 41.90 -5.91 -7.74
N LEU A 556 41.76 -4.74 -7.09
CA LEU A 556 40.67 -3.79 -7.30
C LEU A 556 41.02 -2.62 -8.22
N ALA A 557 42.20 -2.57 -8.80
CA ALA A 557 42.67 -1.43 -9.59
C ALA A 557 41.73 -1.07 -10.74
N GLU A 558 41.21 -2.06 -11.47
CA GLU A 558 40.30 -1.85 -12.59
C GLU A 558 38.91 -1.48 -12.12
N GLN A 559 38.39 -2.12 -11.07
CA GLN A 559 37.06 -1.84 -10.47
C GLN A 559 36.99 -0.40 -9.95
N ILE A 560 38.02 0.03 -9.24
CA ILE A 560 38.13 1.42 -8.74
C ILE A 560 38.25 2.41 -9.90
N ALA A 561 38.99 2.10 -10.95
CA ALA A 561 39.10 2.97 -12.13
C ALA A 561 37.71 3.17 -12.79
N VAL A 562 36.94 2.10 -12.90
CA VAL A 562 35.57 2.16 -13.45
C VAL A 562 34.63 2.97 -12.55
N LEU A 563 34.66 2.76 -11.23
CA LEU A 563 33.82 3.53 -10.29
C LEU A 563 34.22 5.01 -10.23
N ARG A 564 35.53 5.30 -10.31
CA ARG A 564 36.06 6.68 -10.30
C ARG A 564 35.62 7.50 -11.52
N ALA A 565 35.50 6.83 -12.68
CA ALA A 565 35.05 7.45 -13.92
C ALA A 565 33.53 7.49 -14.11
N TRP A 566 32.77 6.89 -13.20
CA TRP A 566 31.32 6.77 -13.33
C TRP A 566 30.60 8.08 -12.99
N ASP A 567 29.63 8.43 -13.83
CA ASP A 567 28.76 9.61 -13.67
C ASP A 567 27.59 9.39 -12.68
N HIS A 568 27.55 8.26 -12.01
CA HIS A 568 26.50 7.81 -11.08
C HIS A 568 25.11 7.70 -11.75
N ARG A 569 25.08 7.36 -13.02
CA ARG A 569 23.84 7.16 -13.79
C ARG A 569 23.67 5.71 -14.18
N TRP A 570 22.44 5.20 -14.05
CA TRP A 570 22.14 3.86 -14.53
C TRP A 570 21.84 3.84 -16.03
N SER A 571 22.13 2.73 -16.65
CA SER A 571 21.65 2.34 -17.98
C SER A 571 21.72 0.83 -18.14
N VAL A 572 21.01 0.28 -19.12
CA VAL A 572 21.06 -1.17 -19.42
C VAL A 572 22.47 -1.63 -19.81
N SER A 573 23.30 -0.77 -20.41
CA SER A 573 24.69 -1.06 -20.80
C SER A 573 25.71 -0.73 -19.72
N SER A 574 25.32 -0.17 -18.58
CA SER A 574 26.25 0.32 -17.55
C SER A 574 26.88 -0.82 -16.76
N VAL A 575 28.19 -1.00 -16.89
CA VAL A 575 29.00 -1.87 -16.04
C VAL A 575 29.19 -1.28 -14.63
N PRO A 576 29.51 0.03 -14.47
CA PRO A 576 29.66 0.60 -13.13
C PRO A 576 28.37 0.51 -12.29
N THR A 577 27.17 0.57 -12.89
CA THR A 577 25.91 0.35 -12.16
C THR A 577 25.85 -1.06 -11.56
N SER A 578 26.19 -2.10 -12.32
CA SER A 578 26.26 -3.48 -11.81
C SER A 578 27.20 -3.61 -10.62
N LEU A 579 28.42 -3.11 -10.80
CA LEU A 579 29.45 -3.17 -9.77
C LEU A 579 29.03 -2.42 -8.49
N ALA A 580 28.49 -1.20 -8.65
CA ALA A 580 28.06 -0.36 -7.53
C ALA A 580 26.87 -0.95 -6.77
N VAL A 581 25.87 -1.50 -7.46
CA VAL A 581 24.70 -2.14 -6.82
C VAL A 581 25.14 -3.38 -6.05
N PHE A 582 25.94 -4.27 -6.65
CA PHE A 582 26.42 -5.46 -5.96
C PHE A 582 27.33 -5.11 -4.76
N TRP A 583 28.17 -4.10 -4.90
CA TRP A 583 28.97 -3.59 -3.79
C TRP A 583 28.13 -2.98 -2.69
N GLY A 584 27.16 -2.15 -3.04
CA GLY A 584 26.25 -1.52 -2.08
C GLY A 584 25.43 -2.54 -1.31
N ASP A 585 24.86 -3.55 -1.99
CA ASP A 585 24.12 -4.64 -1.35
C ASP A 585 25.01 -5.46 -0.40
N GLU A 586 26.23 -5.77 -0.80
CA GLU A 586 27.18 -6.51 0.03
C GLU A 586 27.61 -5.70 1.26
N LEU A 587 27.90 -4.41 1.09
CA LEU A 587 28.24 -3.50 2.18
C LEU A 587 27.08 -3.37 3.18
N TRP A 588 25.86 -3.22 2.67
CA TRP A 588 24.63 -3.17 3.48
C TRP A 588 24.44 -4.45 4.29
N ARG A 589 24.65 -5.61 3.66
CA ARG A 589 24.56 -6.92 4.31
C ARG A 589 25.57 -7.10 5.44
N GLN A 590 26.82 -6.67 5.23
CA GLN A 590 27.89 -6.77 6.22
C GLN A 590 27.70 -5.83 7.42
N THR A 591 27.07 -4.67 7.20
CA THR A 591 26.85 -3.65 8.23
C THR A 591 25.47 -3.74 8.88
N ARG A 592 24.62 -4.67 8.46
CA ARG A 592 23.28 -4.89 9.03
C ARG A 592 23.37 -5.23 10.51
N GLY A 593 22.67 -4.47 11.36
CA GLY A 593 22.68 -4.66 12.81
C GLY A 593 23.79 -3.91 13.56
N ALA A 594 24.68 -3.20 12.87
CA ALA A 594 25.57 -2.26 13.55
C ALA A 594 24.76 -1.08 14.13
N SER A 595 25.14 -0.61 15.32
CA SER A 595 24.58 0.61 15.90
C SER A 595 24.92 1.79 14.98
N ARG A 596 23.92 2.58 14.59
CA ARG A 596 24.06 3.74 13.72
C ARG A 596 23.62 5.01 14.45
N ASP A 597 24.18 6.14 14.03
CA ASP A 597 23.70 7.44 14.45
C ASP A 597 22.44 7.78 13.64
N GLU A 598 21.28 7.73 14.28
CA GLU A 598 19.98 8.03 13.67
C GLU A 598 19.85 9.49 13.16
N ARG A 599 20.80 10.36 13.54
CA ARG A 599 20.83 11.77 13.12
C ARG A 599 21.42 11.98 11.74
N ILE A 600 22.11 11.00 11.18
CA ILE A 600 22.71 11.07 9.84
C ILE A 600 22.07 10.03 8.92
N SER A 601 22.09 10.30 7.61
CA SER A 601 21.56 9.34 6.65
C SER A 601 22.38 8.04 6.69
N VAL A 602 21.73 6.92 6.45
CA VAL A 602 22.40 5.61 6.41
C VAL A 602 23.53 5.56 5.37
N PHE A 603 23.43 6.31 4.28
CA PHE A 603 24.44 6.35 3.23
C PHE A 603 25.64 7.20 3.62
N ASP A 604 25.41 8.31 4.34
CA ASP A 604 26.48 9.11 4.94
C ASP A 604 27.19 8.32 6.04
N ASP A 605 26.46 7.56 6.85
CA ASP A 605 27.03 6.67 7.86
C ASP A 605 27.89 5.57 7.23
N LEU A 606 27.38 4.87 6.19
CA LEU A 606 28.12 3.86 5.45
C LEU A 606 29.38 4.44 4.81
N ALA A 607 29.32 5.65 4.28
CA ALA A 607 30.45 6.33 3.68
C ALA A 607 31.52 6.71 4.73
N ALA A 608 31.09 7.34 5.84
CA ALA A 608 31.97 7.92 6.84
C ALA A 608 32.49 6.89 7.86
N ASN A 609 31.62 6.04 8.39
CA ASN A 609 31.88 5.23 9.58
C ASN A 609 32.24 3.77 9.29
N THR A 610 32.02 3.26 8.08
CA THR A 610 32.46 1.90 7.72
C THR A 610 34.00 1.89 7.55
N PRO A 611 34.74 0.93 8.14
CA PRO A 611 36.21 0.81 7.97
C PRO A 611 36.60 0.64 6.50
N SER A 612 37.76 1.21 6.14
CA SER A 612 38.27 1.17 4.76
C SER A 612 38.45 -0.24 4.22
N ASP A 613 38.96 -1.15 5.03
CA ASP A 613 39.17 -2.57 4.67
C ASP A 613 37.81 -3.30 4.46
N VAL A 614 36.75 -2.95 5.20
CA VAL A 614 35.40 -3.51 5.00
C VAL A 614 34.84 -3.05 3.66
N LYS A 615 35.00 -1.76 3.31
CA LYS A 615 34.56 -1.21 2.01
C LYS A 615 35.21 -1.93 0.85
N LEU A 616 36.55 -2.17 0.94
CA LEU A 616 37.34 -2.82 -0.11
C LEU A 616 37.01 -4.31 -0.22
N ARG A 617 36.92 -5.02 0.89
CA ARG A 617 36.53 -6.45 0.89
C ARG A 617 35.10 -6.64 0.32
N ALA A 618 34.17 -5.75 0.63
CA ALA A 618 32.84 -5.79 0.04
C ALA A 618 32.87 -5.60 -1.49
N LEU A 619 33.77 -4.72 -1.99
CA LEU A 619 33.95 -4.52 -3.43
C LEU A 619 34.60 -5.74 -4.10
N ALA A 620 35.58 -6.37 -3.45
CA ALA A 620 36.17 -7.61 -3.93
C ALA A 620 35.12 -8.73 -4.03
N ALA A 621 34.35 -8.94 -2.97
CA ALA A 621 33.29 -9.94 -2.94
C ALA A 621 32.21 -9.68 -4.02
N ALA A 622 31.82 -8.42 -4.25
CA ALA A 622 30.93 -8.05 -5.33
C ALA A 622 31.47 -8.38 -6.72
N SER A 623 32.75 -8.07 -6.95
CA SER A 623 33.45 -8.40 -8.20
C SER A 623 33.59 -9.92 -8.43
N GLU A 624 33.89 -10.67 -7.38
CA GLU A 624 33.95 -12.14 -7.42
C GLU A 624 32.57 -12.75 -7.69
N ARG A 625 31.54 -12.26 -7.04
CA ARG A 625 30.14 -12.71 -7.27
C ARG A 625 29.71 -12.45 -8.71
N LEU A 626 29.93 -11.26 -9.25
CA LEU A 626 29.65 -10.95 -10.66
C LEU A 626 30.38 -11.90 -11.61
N THR A 627 31.64 -12.18 -11.34
CA THR A 627 32.43 -13.11 -12.15
C THR A 627 31.91 -14.54 -12.07
N SER A 628 31.55 -15.01 -10.86
CA SER A 628 31.00 -16.36 -10.64
C SER A 628 29.63 -16.53 -11.28
N ASP A 629 28.78 -15.53 -11.18
CA ASP A 629 27.39 -15.62 -11.65
C ASP A 629 27.30 -15.42 -13.17
N PHE A 630 28.10 -14.49 -13.74
CA PHE A 630 27.96 -14.02 -15.13
C PHE A 630 29.23 -14.23 -15.98
N GLY A 631 30.29 -14.84 -15.44
CA GLY A 631 31.56 -15.11 -16.16
C GLY A 631 32.53 -13.94 -16.16
N THR A 632 32.12 -12.73 -15.83
CA THR A 632 32.96 -11.53 -15.72
C THR A 632 32.34 -10.51 -14.78
N TRP A 633 33.14 -9.77 -14.01
CA TRP A 633 32.65 -8.65 -13.25
C TRP A 633 32.23 -7.45 -14.12
N ARG A 634 32.62 -7.41 -15.39
CA ARG A 634 32.27 -6.37 -16.37
C ARG A 634 30.91 -6.62 -17.05
N THR A 635 29.97 -7.23 -16.34
CA THR A 635 28.63 -7.52 -16.85
C THR A 635 27.78 -6.26 -16.86
N PRO A 636 27.16 -5.89 -18.01
CA PRO A 636 26.23 -4.77 -18.11
C PRO A 636 24.98 -4.98 -17.22
N TRP A 637 24.45 -3.90 -16.66
CA TRP A 637 23.33 -3.95 -15.72
C TRP A 637 22.07 -4.62 -16.30
N GLY A 638 21.73 -4.34 -17.55
CA GLY A 638 20.56 -4.93 -18.21
C GLY A 638 20.66 -6.42 -18.50
N GLU A 639 21.85 -7.05 -18.41
CA GLU A 639 21.99 -8.50 -18.46
C GLU A 639 21.63 -9.16 -17.13
N ILE A 640 21.71 -8.40 -16.03
CA ILE A 640 21.43 -8.84 -14.68
C ILE A 640 19.99 -8.52 -14.31
N ASN A 641 19.57 -7.27 -14.48
CA ASN A 641 18.32 -6.68 -13.98
C ASN A 641 17.20 -6.82 -15.03
N ARG A 642 16.21 -7.67 -14.75
CA ARG A 642 15.26 -8.18 -15.75
C ARG A 642 13.83 -8.10 -15.30
N PHE A 643 12.93 -7.66 -16.20
CA PHE A 643 11.50 -7.85 -16.07
C PHE A 643 11.11 -9.21 -16.67
N GLN A 644 10.37 -10.01 -15.92
CA GLN A 644 9.82 -11.28 -16.38
C GLN A 644 8.43 -11.49 -15.78
N ARG A 645 7.47 -11.87 -16.59
CA ARG A 645 6.12 -12.32 -16.18
C ARG A 645 5.76 -13.53 -17.04
N LEU A 646 5.77 -14.72 -16.43
CA LEU A 646 5.55 -15.99 -17.11
C LEU A 646 4.17 -16.58 -16.87
N THR A 647 3.57 -16.29 -15.70
CA THR A 647 2.28 -16.83 -15.26
C THR A 647 1.39 -15.74 -14.69
N GLY A 648 0.09 -16.04 -14.57
CA GLY A 648 -0.90 -15.21 -13.86
C GLY A 648 -0.91 -15.41 -12.35
N ASP A 649 -0.01 -16.22 -11.79
CA ASP A 649 0.02 -16.54 -10.36
C ASP A 649 0.29 -15.29 -9.49
N ILE A 650 -0.23 -15.31 -8.28
CA ILE A 650 0.02 -14.24 -7.30
C ILE A 650 1.50 -14.21 -6.94
N VAL A 651 2.08 -15.38 -6.67
CA VAL A 651 3.52 -15.55 -6.41
C VAL A 651 4.20 -15.92 -7.73
N GLN A 652 4.93 -14.98 -8.29
CA GLN A 652 5.63 -15.17 -9.56
C GLN A 652 6.82 -16.12 -9.40
N THR A 653 7.02 -16.99 -10.40
CA THR A 653 8.19 -17.84 -10.55
C THR A 653 9.08 -17.30 -11.65
N PHE A 654 10.42 -17.41 -11.48
CA PHE A 654 11.40 -16.84 -12.40
C PHE A 654 12.38 -17.91 -12.87
N THR A 655 12.90 -17.73 -14.09
CA THR A 655 13.93 -18.63 -14.65
C THR A 655 14.84 -17.87 -15.61
N ASP A 656 16.14 -18.14 -15.54
CA ASP A 656 17.13 -17.55 -16.45
C ASP A 656 17.00 -18.07 -17.89
N ALA A 657 16.34 -19.21 -18.08
CA ALA A 657 16.08 -19.81 -19.39
C ALA A 657 14.88 -19.19 -20.12
N GLY A 658 13.98 -18.53 -19.40
CA GLY A 658 12.78 -17.92 -19.97
C GLY A 658 13.03 -16.54 -20.57
N PRO A 659 12.09 -16.05 -21.44
CA PRO A 659 12.17 -14.73 -21.99
C PRO A 659 12.09 -13.66 -20.88
N SER A 660 12.88 -12.59 -21.00
CA SER A 660 12.87 -11.48 -20.08
C SER A 660 13.40 -10.20 -20.73
N ILE A 661 13.01 -9.05 -20.21
CA ILE A 661 13.32 -7.73 -20.76
C ILE A 661 14.34 -7.03 -19.89
N PRO A 662 15.44 -6.43 -20.44
CA PRO A 662 16.37 -5.62 -19.68
C PRO A 662 15.68 -4.39 -19.06
N VAL A 663 15.99 -4.08 -17.80
CA VAL A 663 15.52 -2.88 -17.11
C VAL A 663 16.72 -2.09 -16.62
N GLY A 664 16.80 -0.80 -16.99
CA GLY A 664 17.92 0.07 -16.63
C GLY A 664 17.80 0.62 -15.20
N PHE A 665 16.61 1.00 -14.78
CA PHE A 665 16.39 1.61 -13.46
C PHE A 665 16.56 0.60 -12.31
N THR A 666 16.96 1.12 -11.14
CA THR A 666 17.38 0.31 -10.00
C THR A 666 16.39 0.41 -8.84
N SER A 667 16.74 -0.15 -7.69
CA SER A 667 15.99 0.02 -6.45
C SER A 667 15.91 1.50 -6.02
N ALA A 668 14.76 1.88 -5.48
CA ALA A 668 14.51 3.15 -4.82
C ALA A 668 15.55 3.48 -3.73
N ARG A 669 16.13 2.47 -3.08
CA ARG A 669 17.19 2.61 -2.06
C ARG A 669 18.35 3.46 -2.56
N TRP A 670 18.77 3.27 -3.80
CA TRP A 670 19.89 3.99 -4.38
C TRP A 670 19.58 5.38 -4.89
N GLY A 671 18.29 5.80 -4.75
CA GLY A 671 17.82 7.09 -5.21
C GLY A 671 17.26 7.09 -6.63
N SER A 672 17.04 5.92 -7.24
CA SER A 672 16.35 5.82 -8.53
C SER A 672 14.90 6.30 -8.40
N LEU A 673 14.52 7.34 -9.13
CA LEU A 673 13.13 7.80 -9.18
C LEU A 673 12.25 6.76 -9.86
N ALA A 674 12.63 6.29 -11.04
CA ALA A 674 12.06 5.05 -11.57
C ALA A 674 12.59 3.88 -10.73
N SER A 675 11.69 3.21 -10.03
CA SER A 675 12.06 2.15 -9.07
C SER A 675 11.78 0.76 -9.61
N PHE A 676 12.75 -0.13 -9.42
CA PHE A 676 12.64 -1.54 -9.78
C PHE A 676 13.36 -2.39 -8.73
N ARG A 677 12.59 -2.98 -7.82
CA ARG A 677 13.11 -3.87 -6.79
C ARG A 677 13.28 -5.26 -7.36
N ALA A 678 14.50 -5.65 -7.58
CA ALA A 678 14.86 -6.95 -8.15
C ALA A 678 15.88 -7.67 -7.28
N ARG A 679 15.84 -8.99 -7.33
CA ARG A 679 16.80 -9.89 -6.68
C ARG A 679 16.92 -11.21 -7.45
N SER A 680 17.91 -12.01 -7.12
CA SER A 680 17.96 -13.42 -7.55
C SER A 680 17.00 -14.27 -6.73
N TYR A 681 16.48 -15.32 -7.34
CA TYR A 681 15.61 -16.32 -6.74
C TYR A 681 16.27 -17.68 -6.79
N GLU A 682 15.68 -18.68 -6.14
CA GLU A 682 16.20 -20.04 -6.20
C GLU A 682 16.30 -20.52 -7.67
N GLY A 683 17.46 -21.00 -8.06
CA GLY A 683 17.74 -21.44 -9.43
C GLY A 683 18.04 -20.33 -10.43
N THR A 684 18.10 -19.03 -10.00
CA THR A 684 18.44 -17.91 -10.90
C THR A 684 19.70 -17.18 -10.47
N LYS A 685 20.46 -16.66 -11.44
CA LYS A 685 21.57 -15.73 -11.24
C LYS A 685 21.16 -14.30 -11.52
N ARG A 686 20.28 -14.10 -12.52
CA ARG A 686 19.69 -12.80 -12.86
C ARG A 686 18.78 -12.30 -11.74
N TYR A 687 18.64 -10.99 -11.70
CA TYR A 687 17.73 -10.30 -10.79
C TYR A 687 16.39 -10.05 -11.49
N TYR A 688 15.31 -10.50 -10.88
CA TYR A 688 13.94 -10.33 -11.37
C TYR A 688 13.16 -9.43 -10.43
N GLY A 689 12.50 -8.41 -11.03
CA GLY A 689 11.71 -7.44 -10.27
C GLY A 689 10.32 -7.98 -9.92
N THR A 690 9.86 -7.63 -8.73
CA THR A 690 8.50 -7.95 -8.24
C THR A 690 7.73 -6.72 -7.76
N SER A 691 8.43 -5.62 -7.54
CA SER A 691 7.84 -4.35 -7.09
C SER A 691 8.65 -3.16 -7.60
N GLY A 692 8.05 -2.00 -7.55
CA GLY A 692 8.60 -0.75 -8.08
C GLY A 692 7.51 0.02 -8.80
N ASN A 693 7.85 0.73 -9.88
CA ASN A 693 6.86 1.39 -10.74
C ASN A 693 5.78 0.37 -11.11
N SER A 694 4.60 0.44 -10.49
CA SER A 694 3.50 -0.49 -10.79
C SER A 694 2.51 0.12 -11.79
N PHE A 695 2.28 1.41 -11.66
CA PHE A 695 1.53 2.27 -12.55
C PHE A 695 2.22 3.63 -12.60
N VAL A 696 2.45 4.19 -13.76
CA VAL A 696 3.02 5.53 -13.92
C VAL A 696 2.11 6.32 -14.81
N ALA A 697 1.67 7.50 -14.34
CA ALA A 697 0.93 8.43 -15.17
C ALA A 697 1.47 9.85 -15.00
N VAL A 698 1.47 10.61 -16.09
CA VAL A 698 1.76 12.04 -16.12
C VAL A 698 0.56 12.74 -16.73
N VAL A 699 0.02 13.72 -16.00
CA VAL A 699 -1.24 14.40 -16.34
C VAL A 699 -0.99 15.89 -16.49
N GLU A 700 -1.61 16.50 -17.50
CA GLU A 700 -1.65 17.93 -17.75
C GLU A 700 -3.10 18.42 -17.67
N PHE A 701 -3.34 19.43 -16.83
CA PHE A 701 -4.66 20.04 -16.63
C PHE A 701 -4.74 21.38 -17.38
N GLY A 702 -5.19 21.32 -18.65
CA GLY A 702 -5.46 22.48 -19.48
C GLY A 702 -6.95 22.69 -19.71
N ASP A 703 -7.33 23.21 -20.89
CA ASP A 703 -8.73 23.30 -21.33
C ASP A 703 -9.38 21.92 -21.42
N THR A 704 -8.59 20.91 -21.78
CA THR A 704 -8.89 19.49 -21.70
C THR A 704 -7.77 18.79 -20.94
N VAL A 705 -8.11 17.74 -20.18
CA VAL A 705 -7.08 16.92 -19.54
C VAL A 705 -6.37 16.06 -20.58
N ARG A 706 -5.03 15.98 -20.45
CA ARG A 706 -4.18 15.10 -21.26
C ARG A 706 -3.30 14.28 -20.34
N ALA A 707 -3.16 13.00 -20.64
CA ALA A 707 -2.33 12.13 -19.81
C ALA A 707 -1.62 11.06 -20.65
N PHE A 708 -0.48 10.61 -20.12
CA PHE A 708 0.24 9.43 -20.59
C PHE A 708 0.41 8.48 -19.41
N ALA A 709 0.29 7.17 -19.64
CA ALA A 709 0.41 6.16 -18.61
C ALA A 709 1.12 4.89 -19.09
N VAL A 710 1.62 4.09 -18.14
CA VAL A 710 2.10 2.73 -18.39
C VAL A 710 1.91 1.88 -17.12
N THR A 711 1.49 0.64 -17.31
CA THR A 711 1.35 -0.36 -16.25
C THR A 711 2.44 -1.42 -16.40
N ALA A 712 2.98 -1.92 -15.28
CA ALA A 712 3.98 -2.98 -15.30
C ALA A 712 3.37 -4.27 -15.90
N GLY A 713 3.85 -4.67 -17.07
CA GLY A 713 3.37 -5.84 -17.81
C GLY A 713 2.20 -5.52 -18.72
N GLY A 714 0.99 -5.52 -18.25
CA GLY A 714 -0.26 -5.27 -18.96
C GLY A 714 -1.44 -5.46 -18.02
N GLU A 715 -2.67 -5.16 -18.48
CA GLU A 715 -3.86 -5.11 -17.63
C GLU A 715 -4.36 -6.51 -17.25
N SER A 716 -4.25 -7.51 -18.11
CA SER A 716 -4.83 -8.83 -17.86
C SER A 716 -3.93 -9.72 -16.99
N GLY A 717 -4.55 -10.48 -16.07
CA GLY A 717 -3.93 -11.60 -15.34
C GLY A 717 -3.88 -12.92 -16.10
N HIS A 718 -4.52 -13.01 -17.29
CA HIS A 718 -4.61 -14.21 -18.11
C HIS A 718 -3.46 -14.31 -19.12
N VAL A 719 -2.66 -15.38 -19.04
CA VAL A 719 -1.45 -15.57 -19.85
C VAL A 719 -1.75 -15.60 -21.36
N GLU A 720 -2.92 -16.08 -21.74
CA GLU A 720 -3.39 -16.16 -23.12
C GLU A 720 -3.90 -14.81 -23.67
N SER A 721 -4.12 -13.82 -22.81
CA SER A 721 -4.54 -12.49 -23.24
C SER A 721 -3.37 -11.75 -23.89
N LYS A 722 -3.66 -11.04 -24.98
CA LYS A 722 -2.67 -10.13 -25.58
C LYS A 722 -2.25 -9.01 -24.62
N HIS A 723 -3.13 -8.65 -23.67
CA HIS A 723 -2.88 -7.63 -22.64
C HIS A 723 -2.20 -8.18 -21.39
N PHE A 724 -1.63 -9.37 -21.45
CA PHE A 724 -0.86 -9.93 -20.33
C PHE A 724 0.49 -9.22 -20.15
N ASN A 725 1.19 -8.91 -21.25
CA ASN A 725 2.54 -8.31 -21.23
C ASN A 725 2.74 -7.24 -22.34
N ASP A 726 1.70 -6.72 -22.94
CA ASP A 726 1.80 -5.79 -24.07
C ASP A 726 2.44 -4.43 -23.72
N GLN A 727 2.41 -4.02 -22.45
CA GLN A 727 3.05 -2.80 -21.97
C GLN A 727 4.48 -3.03 -21.44
N ALA A 728 4.96 -4.27 -21.33
CA ALA A 728 6.22 -4.59 -20.65
C ALA A 728 7.48 -3.94 -21.30
N LEU A 729 7.52 -3.86 -22.63
CA LEU A 729 8.61 -3.17 -23.35
C LEU A 729 8.57 -1.66 -23.13
N ARG A 730 7.39 -1.05 -23.20
CA ARG A 730 7.18 0.38 -22.92
C ARG A 730 7.57 0.70 -21.47
N TYR A 731 7.12 -0.12 -20.54
CA TYR A 731 7.46 -0.01 -19.13
C TYR A 731 8.97 0.03 -18.91
N SER A 732 9.72 -0.92 -19.48
CA SER A 732 11.16 -1.01 -19.30
C SER A 732 11.93 0.15 -19.94
N ALA A 733 11.34 0.79 -20.95
CA ALA A 733 11.91 1.93 -21.67
C ALA A 733 11.50 3.30 -21.10
N GLY A 734 10.53 3.35 -20.18
CA GLY A 734 9.92 4.61 -19.73
C GLY A 734 9.09 5.29 -20.83
N ASP A 735 8.58 4.50 -21.78
CA ASP A 735 7.75 4.97 -22.90
C ASP A 735 6.26 4.84 -22.51
N LEU A 736 5.66 5.94 -22.05
CA LEU A 736 4.26 5.99 -21.66
C LEU A 736 3.35 6.12 -22.89
N ARG A 737 2.24 5.40 -22.87
CA ARG A 737 1.18 5.50 -23.88
C ARG A 737 0.22 6.63 -23.57
N GLU A 738 -0.46 7.18 -24.59
CA GLU A 738 -1.55 8.12 -24.41
C GLU A 738 -2.72 7.46 -23.65
N VAL A 739 -3.33 8.22 -22.75
CA VAL A 739 -4.58 7.84 -22.07
C VAL A 739 -5.77 8.36 -22.89
N TYR A 740 -6.69 7.47 -23.24
CA TYR A 740 -7.92 7.83 -23.94
C TYR A 740 -9.00 8.23 -22.93
N TYR A 741 -9.00 9.49 -22.52
CA TYR A 741 -9.95 9.99 -21.53
C TYR A 741 -11.30 10.35 -22.15
N TYR A 742 -11.29 10.96 -23.33
CA TYR A 742 -12.52 11.40 -24.01
C TYR A 742 -13.00 10.37 -25.02
N PRO A 743 -14.34 10.24 -25.23
CA PRO A 743 -14.88 9.32 -26.23
C PRO A 743 -14.33 9.52 -27.64
N SER A 744 -13.95 10.76 -28.00
CA SER A 744 -13.33 11.06 -29.29
C SER A 744 -11.95 10.41 -29.45
N GLN A 745 -11.21 10.19 -28.38
CA GLN A 745 -9.90 9.53 -28.40
C GLN A 745 -10.03 7.99 -28.53
N LEU A 746 -11.17 7.42 -28.17
CA LEU A 746 -11.45 6.00 -28.35
C LEU A 746 -11.77 5.62 -29.80
N GLN A 747 -12.02 6.60 -30.71
CA GLN A 747 -12.30 6.32 -32.11
C GLN A 747 -11.06 5.71 -32.79
N GLY A 748 -11.18 4.48 -33.26
CA GLY A 748 -10.08 3.71 -33.84
C GLY A 748 -9.20 2.96 -32.83
N HIS A 749 -9.48 3.11 -31.55
CA HIS A 749 -8.77 2.48 -30.44
C HIS A 749 -9.67 1.59 -29.59
N THR A 750 -10.86 1.25 -30.06
CA THR A 750 -11.82 0.39 -29.37
C THR A 750 -11.72 -1.04 -29.88
N GLU A 751 -11.51 -1.99 -28.97
CA GLU A 751 -11.51 -3.42 -29.27
C GLU A 751 -12.88 -4.07 -29.09
N ARG A 752 -13.56 -3.73 -28.00
CA ARG A 752 -14.85 -4.31 -27.65
C ARG A 752 -15.74 -3.29 -26.96
N VAL A 753 -17.03 -3.33 -27.28
CA VAL A 753 -18.10 -2.62 -26.56
C VAL A 753 -19.14 -3.65 -26.17
N TYR A 754 -19.53 -3.69 -24.90
CA TYR A 754 -20.44 -4.72 -24.39
C TYR A 754 -21.13 -4.30 -23.09
N HIS A 755 -22.19 -5.01 -22.72
CA HIS A 755 -22.77 -4.98 -21.39
C HIS A 755 -22.22 -6.15 -20.56
N PRO A 756 -22.03 -6.01 -19.24
CA PRO A 756 -21.64 -7.12 -18.39
C PRO A 756 -22.50 -8.38 -18.66
N GLY A 757 -21.85 -9.53 -18.86
CA GLY A 757 -22.51 -10.80 -19.18
C GLY A 757 -22.68 -11.14 -20.67
N GLU A 758 -22.26 -10.24 -21.58
CA GLU A 758 -22.27 -10.48 -23.05
C GLU A 758 -20.95 -11.08 -23.56
#